data_6347da40a609b273ea351bd74016c63e
#
_entry.id   6347da40a609b273ea351bd74016c63e
#
_cell.length_a   1.000
_cell.length_b   1.000
_cell.length_c   1.000
_cell.angle_alpha   90.00
_cell.angle_beta   90.00
_cell.angle_gamma   90.00
#
_symmetry.space_group_name_H-M   'P 1'
#
loop_
_entity.id
_entity.type
_entity.pdbx_description
1 polymer ?
#
loop_
_entity_poly.entity_id
_entity_poly.type
_entity_poly.pdbx_seq_one_letter_code
_entity_poly.pdbx_strand_id
1 'polypeptide(L)'
;MTTHATTAFGALLRRYRLAAGLSQEALSERARLSSSAVAALEAGRRTAPRPGTVALLADALALSSVDRTALLAAAAPPDHLGTATAVHPSHPALPMAALPALPLPPTTLIGREREEAAVAHLLLKDEGHGLVTLTGPGGVGKTRLALAVASAVRPAYPDGVAFVDLSPLHDAELVALAVAQALGLREDGGRGVRGVLRVFLGQRKLLLALDNFEQVVEAAPFVAELIAACPHLAVLVTSRTALRVRAEQRFAVSPLAVPAPGEPSVEEVKTYAAVRLFVTRARAGRPQFALDAANVAAVAEICRRLDGLPLAIELAAARVALLPPADLLKRLEGRLGVLTRGARDMPARQQTLRAAIDWSHALLTADEQMLFRRASVFVGGGTLEDIEVICAVDGAHDVLGDMASLVDKSLLHMESGDEPRVRMLETLRDYASERLEAAGETTRLRQAHAVYYLALAEAAEPELRGAAQAMWLKRLETEHGNLRAALQWTLRHGDAALSLRLGAVLWRFWYIHGHVSEGRDWLTRVLELPDVDARGNVARARAQALEGAGVFTELQGDYAGARALHEESLAIRRSEGDTWGVAASLNDLGVVADSQGDFAQVATYYTQALALFRELGDAWGTAVALSNMGYLACEQGAYGRAAALHEQSLVLFREVGDQRHIAFTLNNLGEALCNQGDCTRATVLCEESLVRGEPGVASGSG
;
A
#
# COMPACT_ATOMS: atom_id res chain seq x y z
N MET A 1 50.71 -14.07 19.80
CA MET A 1 50.29 -12.69 19.59
C MET A 1 49.93 -12.52 18.11
N THR A 2 48.72 -12.81 17.76
CA THR A 2 48.18 -12.66 16.41
C THR A 2 47.71 -11.22 16.26
N THR A 3 48.43 -10.43 15.46
CA THR A 3 48.04 -9.07 15.03
C THR A 3 46.81 -9.21 14.14
N HIS A 4 45.59 -8.95 14.68
CA HIS A 4 44.41 -8.77 13.87
C HIS A 4 44.61 -7.55 12.96
N ALA A 5 44.52 -7.74 11.66
CA ALA A 5 44.53 -6.64 10.68
C ALA A 5 43.24 -5.77 10.96
N THR A 6 43.48 -4.53 11.34
CA THR A 6 42.37 -3.58 11.55
C THR A 6 41.66 -3.37 10.23
N THR A 7 40.35 -3.59 10.17
CA THR A 7 39.56 -3.37 8.94
C THR A 7 39.63 -1.91 8.50
N ALA A 8 39.43 -1.64 7.22
CA ALA A 8 39.41 -0.28 6.68
C ALA A 8 38.39 0.62 7.42
N PHE A 9 37.24 0.06 7.78
CA PHE A 9 36.21 0.74 8.59
C PHE A 9 36.70 1.07 10.00
N GLY A 10 37.25 0.09 10.72
CA GLY A 10 37.72 0.32 12.11
C GLY A 10 38.86 1.33 12.17
N ALA A 11 39.78 1.32 11.22
CA ALA A 11 40.88 2.30 11.12
C ALA A 11 40.33 3.70 10.84
N LEU A 12 39.33 3.82 9.96
CA LEU A 12 38.70 5.08 9.59
C LEU A 12 37.88 5.66 10.76
N LEU A 13 37.08 4.82 11.43
CA LEU A 13 36.30 5.19 12.62
C LEU A 13 37.22 5.72 13.71
N ARG A 14 38.29 5.01 14.02
CA ARG A 14 39.30 5.42 14.99
C ARG A 14 39.95 6.78 14.64
N ARG A 15 40.25 7.00 13.36
CA ARG A 15 40.80 8.26 12.87
C ARG A 15 39.83 9.42 13.11
N TYR A 16 38.58 9.27 12.76
CA TYR A 16 37.56 10.32 12.96
C TYR A 16 37.29 10.58 14.45
N ARG A 17 37.24 9.53 15.28
CA ARG A 17 37.10 9.70 16.73
C ARG A 17 38.27 10.49 17.36
N LEU A 18 39.49 10.15 17.00
CA LEU A 18 40.68 10.86 17.50
C LEU A 18 40.72 12.30 16.99
N ALA A 19 40.32 12.55 15.73
CA ALA A 19 40.21 13.91 15.18
C ALA A 19 39.14 14.75 15.91
N ALA A 20 38.06 14.12 16.38
CA ALA A 20 37.01 14.73 17.20
C ALA A 20 37.41 14.89 18.70
N GLY A 21 38.59 14.43 19.09
CA GLY A 21 39.07 14.50 20.50
C GLY A 21 38.28 13.62 21.49
N LEU A 22 37.59 12.57 21.01
CA LEU A 22 36.73 11.74 21.83
C LEU A 22 37.45 10.46 22.32
N SER A 23 37.18 10.03 23.56
CA SER A 23 37.47 8.65 24.01
C SER A 23 36.47 7.67 23.39
N GLN A 24 36.74 6.37 23.45
CA GLN A 24 35.78 5.34 23.02
C GLN A 24 34.48 5.40 23.83
N GLU A 25 34.59 5.67 25.14
CA GLU A 25 33.45 5.86 26.03
C GLU A 25 32.62 7.08 25.66
N ALA A 26 33.27 8.23 25.40
CA ALA A 26 32.58 9.45 24.99
C ALA A 26 31.88 9.29 23.62
N LEU A 27 32.48 8.55 22.68
CA LEU A 27 31.83 8.27 21.39
C LEU A 27 30.65 7.31 21.60
N SER A 28 30.80 6.27 22.44
CA SER A 28 29.72 5.32 22.71
C SER A 28 28.50 6.00 23.33
N GLU A 29 28.72 6.90 24.29
CA GLU A 29 27.65 7.68 24.92
C GLU A 29 26.92 8.58 23.91
N ARG A 30 27.67 9.32 23.07
CA ARG A 30 27.08 10.18 22.03
C ARG A 30 26.34 9.42 20.95
N ALA A 31 26.87 8.25 20.54
CA ALA A 31 26.28 7.39 19.53
C ALA A 31 25.16 6.46 20.09
N ARG A 32 24.94 6.49 21.41
CA ARG A 32 24.00 5.58 22.11
C ARG A 32 24.30 4.10 21.81
N LEU A 33 25.59 3.76 21.78
CA LEU A 33 26.11 2.41 21.59
C LEU A 33 26.86 1.97 22.86
N SER A 34 27.11 0.67 23.03
CA SER A 34 27.98 0.23 24.13
C SER A 34 29.45 0.56 23.83
N SER A 35 30.26 0.81 24.86
CA SER A 35 31.69 1.05 24.72
C SER A 35 32.43 -0.17 24.11
N SER A 36 31.92 -1.38 24.42
CA SER A 36 32.40 -2.63 23.84
C SER A 36 32.14 -2.72 22.32
N ALA A 37 31.00 -2.19 21.83
CA ALA A 37 30.69 -2.12 20.41
C ALA A 37 31.64 -1.21 19.64
N VAL A 38 31.89 0.01 20.16
CA VAL A 38 32.86 0.95 19.56
C VAL A 38 34.25 0.33 19.54
N ALA A 39 34.67 -0.30 20.63
CA ALA A 39 35.96 -0.99 20.72
C ALA A 39 36.07 -2.17 19.73
N ALA A 40 35.00 -2.95 19.56
CA ALA A 40 34.96 -4.08 18.62
C ALA A 40 35.04 -3.61 17.16
N LEU A 41 34.33 -2.52 16.83
CA LEU A 41 34.36 -1.90 15.49
C LEU A 41 35.76 -1.35 15.15
N GLU A 42 36.38 -0.59 16.09
CA GLU A 42 37.74 -0.05 15.88
C GLU A 42 38.82 -1.13 15.82
N ALA A 43 38.64 -2.24 16.57
CA ALA A 43 39.56 -3.36 16.55
C ALA A 43 39.37 -4.27 15.32
N GLY A 44 38.37 -4.02 14.48
CA GLY A 44 38.06 -4.86 13.33
C GLY A 44 37.49 -6.23 13.69
N ARG A 45 37.02 -6.41 14.92
CA ARG A 45 36.34 -7.63 15.38
C ARG A 45 34.91 -7.71 14.87
N ARG A 46 34.35 -6.60 14.44
CA ARG A 46 33.08 -6.45 13.73
C ARG A 46 33.36 -5.79 12.40
N THR A 47 33.18 -6.53 11.29
CA THR A 47 33.64 -6.13 9.96
C THR A 47 32.57 -5.43 9.12
N ALA A 48 31.31 -5.70 9.37
CA ALA A 48 30.17 -5.16 8.60
C ALA A 48 29.09 -4.58 9.57
N PRO A 49 29.29 -3.37 10.12
CA PRO A 49 28.28 -2.75 10.97
C PRO A 49 27.03 -2.41 10.16
N ARG A 50 25.86 -2.56 10.79
CA ARG A 50 24.58 -2.20 10.15
C ARG A 50 24.58 -0.71 9.72
N PRO A 51 23.93 -0.35 8.60
CA PRO A 51 23.89 1.03 8.12
C PRO A 51 23.42 2.05 9.18
N GLY A 52 22.43 1.66 10.02
CA GLY A 52 21.97 2.48 11.16
C GLY A 52 23.07 2.76 12.19
N THR A 53 23.89 1.74 12.52
CA THR A 53 25.04 1.92 13.45
C THR A 53 26.07 2.87 12.87
N VAL A 54 26.34 2.79 11.54
CA VAL A 54 27.27 3.72 10.87
C VAL A 54 26.72 5.13 10.86
N ALA A 55 25.41 5.31 10.67
CA ALA A 55 24.75 6.61 10.71
C ALA A 55 24.87 7.25 12.11
N LEU A 56 24.60 6.50 13.19
CA LEU A 56 24.73 6.95 14.57
C LEU A 56 26.17 7.39 14.91
N LEU A 57 27.16 6.63 14.46
CA LEU A 57 28.57 6.98 14.63
C LEU A 57 28.95 8.25 13.85
N ALA A 58 28.45 8.39 12.62
CA ALA A 58 28.69 9.55 11.79
C ALA A 58 28.07 10.84 12.39
N ASP A 59 26.86 10.73 12.96
CA ASP A 59 26.18 11.82 13.65
C ASP A 59 26.91 12.20 14.96
N ALA A 60 27.26 11.21 15.78
CA ALA A 60 27.99 11.43 17.02
C ALA A 60 29.37 12.09 16.81
N LEU A 61 30.00 11.83 15.67
CA LEU A 61 31.26 12.42 15.24
C LEU A 61 31.09 13.73 14.47
N ALA A 62 29.86 14.19 14.22
CA ALA A 62 29.52 15.38 13.42
C ALA A 62 30.27 15.44 12.07
N LEU A 63 30.32 14.28 11.37
CA LEU A 63 31.07 14.16 10.13
C LEU A 63 30.45 14.99 9.00
N SER A 64 31.32 15.54 8.14
CA SER A 64 30.91 16.20 6.89
C SER A 64 30.19 15.16 5.97
N SER A 65 29.44 15.66 4.97
CA SER A 65 28.78 14.78 3.99
C SER A 65 29.79 13.86 3.26
N VAL A 66 30.98 14.35 2.99
CA VAL A 66 32.08 13.61 2.33
C VAL A 66 32.63 12.52 3.27
N ASP A 67 32.90 12.88 4.53
CA ASP A 67 33.44 11.93 5.52
C ASP A 67 32.41 10.88 5.91
N ARG A 68 31.12 11.24 5.98
CA ARG A 68 30.02 10.30 6.19
C ARG A 68 29.95 9.28 5.06
N THR A 69 30.06 9.72 3.80
CA THR A 69 30.07 8.83 2.63
C THR A 69 31.28 7.90 2.67
N ALA A 70 32.45 8.41 3.08
CA ALA A 70 33.67 7.61 3.21
C ALA A 70 33.54 6.55 4.31
N LEU A 71 32.90 6.88 5.45
CA LEU A 71 32.67 5.94 6.54
C LEU A 71 31.67 4.83 6.14
N LEU A 72 30.60 5.20 5.42
CA LEU A 72 29.63 4.25 4.88
C LEU A 72 30.25 3.31 3.84
N ALA A 73 31.08 3.84 2.94
CA ALA A 73 31.77 3.03 1.94
C ALA A 73 32.76 2.03 2.57
N ALA A 74 33.42 2.43 3.67
CA ALA A 74 34.34 1.57 4.40
C ALA A 74 33.62 0.48 5.23
N ALA A 75 32.34 0.64 5.50
CA ALA A 75 31.49 -0.35 6.18
C ALA A 75 30.94 -1.42 5.22
N ALA A 76 30.98 -1.19 3.89
CA ALA A 76 30.60 -2.16 2.90
C ALA A 76 31.62 -3.33 2.84
N PRO A 77 31.21 -4.59 2.61
CA PRO A 77 32.11 -5.70 2.41
C PRO A 77 33.06 -5.42 1.24
N PRO A 78 34.32 -5.87 1.29
CA PRO A 78 35.26 -5.62 0.20
C PRO A 78 34.86 -6.41 -1.05
N ASP A 79 34.42 -5.70 -2.07
CA ASP A 79 34.27 -6.25 -3.42
C ASP A 79 35.66 -6.67 -3.94
N HIS A 80 35.75 -7.88 -4.47
CA HIS A 80 36.98 -8.41 -5.06
C HIS A 80 37.48 -7.54 -6.20
N LEU A 81 38.69 -7.01 -6.05
CA LEU A 81 39.45 -6.17 -6.97
C LEU A 81 39.59 -6.81 -8.37
N GLY A 82 38.92 -6.21 -9.34
CA GLY A 82 39.24 -6.29 -10.76
C GLY A 82 39.55 -4.88 -11.27
N THR A 83 40.79 -4.66 -11.66
CA THR A 83 41.46 -3.59 -12.41
C THR A 83 40.64 -2.34 -12.84
N ALA A 84 41.21 -1.21 -12.45
CA ALA A 84 40.71 0.15 -12.69
C ALA A 84 40.62 0.54 -14.17
N THR A 85 39.45 1.06 -14.55
CA THR A 85 39.32 2.17 -15.49
C THR A 85 38.24 3.10 -14.95
N ALA A 86 38.55 4.39 -14.87
CA ALA A 86 37.68 5.42 -14.31
C ALA A 86 36.41 5.59 -15.16
N VAL A 87 35.29 5.10 -14.63
CA VAL A 87 33.95 5.47 -15.08
C VAL A 87 33.16 5.76 -13.80
N HIS A 88 32.46 6.90 -13.78
CA HIS A 88 31.53 7.26 -12.70
C HIS A 88 30.70 6.06 -12.27
N PRO A 89 30.53 5.75 -10.97
CA PRO A 89 29.69 4.66 -10.55
C PRO A 89 28.22 5.05 -10.82
N SER A 90 27.69 4.56 -11.92
CA SER A 90 26.25 4.35 -12.05
C SER A 90 25.85 3.31 -11.00
N HIS A 91 25.06 3.69 -10.01
CA HIS A 91 24.41 2.76 -9.10
C HIS A 91 23.77 1.63 -9.93
N PRO A 92 23.90 0.35 -9.56
CA PRO A 92 23.11 -0.69 -10.20
C PRO A 92 21.65 -0.30 -10.04
N ALA A 93 20.96 -0.16 -11.15
CA ALA A 93 19.51 0.07 -11.16
C ALA A 93 18.88 -1.11 -10.40
N LEU A 94 18.12 -0.81 -9.35
CA LEU A 94 17.29 -1.81 -8.67
C LEU A 94 16.50 -2.57 -9.74
N PRO A 95 16.52 -3.91 -9.76
CA PRO A 95 15.80 -4.67 -10.76
C PRO A 95 14.32 -4.28 -10.70
N MET A 96 13.77 -3.95 -11.85
CA MET A 96 12.37 -3.56 -11.96
C MET A 96 11.52 -4.84 -11.83
N ALA A 97 10.81 -5.01 -10.73
CA ALA A 97 9.64 -5.86 -10.75
C ALA A 97 8.70 -5.33 -11.85
N ALA A 98 8.11 -6.20 -12.66
CA ALA A 98 7.18 -5.78 -13.69
C ALA A 98 6.07 -4.92 -13.06
N LEU A 99 5.94 -3.67 -13.50
CA LEU A 99 4.90 -2.79 -12.99
C LEU A 99 3.53 -3.45 -13.20
N PRO A 100 2.60 -3.32 -12.25
CA PRO A 100 1.24 -3.81 -12.39
C PRO A 100 0.62 -3.33 -13.71
N ALA A 101 -0.14 -4.18 -14.36
CA ALA A 101 -0.87 -3.78 -15.55
C ALA A 101 -1.84 -2.64 -15.23
N LEU A 102 -1.99 -1.70 -16.15
CA LEU A 102 -3.00 -0.65 -16.00
C LEU A 102 -4.39 -1.28 -15.87
N PRO A 103 -5.27 -0.75 -15.00
CA PRO A 103 -6.65 -1.18 -14.93
C PRO A 103 -7.32 -1.08 -16.32
N LEU A 104 -7.90 -2.18 -16.77
CA LEU A 104 -8.61 -2.21 -18.04
C LEU A 104 -10.05 -1.75 -17.83
N PRO A 105 -10.45 -0.61 -18.40
CA PRO A 105 -11.85 -0.20 -18.33
C PRO A 105 -12.74 -1.24 -19.04
N PRO A 106 -13.88 -1.63 -18.44
CA PRO A 106 -14.75 -2.67 -19.00
C PRO A 106 -15.40 -2.28 -20.34
N THR A 107 -15.25 -1.02 -20.76
CA THR A 107 -15.88 -0.47 -21.96
C THR A 107 -14.99 0.58 -22.62
N THR A 108 -15.11 0.73 -23.94
CA THR A 108 -14.40 1.74 -24.73
C THR A 108 -14.73 3.17 -24.30
N LEU A 109 -13.77 4.07 -24.36
CA LEU A 109 -13.96 5.51 -24.17
C LEU A 109 -14.66 6.09 -25.41
N ILE A 110 -15.70 6.88 -25.19
CA ILE A 110 -16.52 7.43 -26.29
C ILE A 110 -16.43 8.96 -26.30
N GLY A 111 -16.09 9.53 -27.45
CA GLY A 111 -16.14 10.96 -27.73
C GLY A 111 -15.11 11.79 -26.96
N ARG A 112 -13.95 11.23 -26.68
CA ARG A 112 -12.82 11.85 -25.99
C ARG A 112 -11.52 11.82 -26.79
N GLU A 113 -11.60 11.52 -28.04
CA GLU A 113 -10.46 11.35 -28.94
C GLU A 113 -9.60 12.62 -29.01
N ARG A 114 -10.24 13.81 -28.97
CA ARG A 114 -9.55 15.11 -28.97
C ARG A 114 -8.89 15.42 -27.64
N GLU A 115 -9.58 15.18 -26.54
CA GLU A 115 -9.05 15.40 -25.19
C GLU A 115 -7.90 14.42 -24.90
N GLU A 116 -8.03 13.16 -25.31
CA GLU A 116 -6.96 12.16 -25.19
C GLU A 116 -5.71 12.62 -25.93
N ALA A 117 -5.83 13.04 -27.20
CA ALA A 117 -4.70 13.55 -27.98
C ALA A 117 -4.09 14.83 -27.38
N ALA A 118 -4.93 15.74 -26.87
CA ALA A 118 -4.47 16.98 -26.25
C ALA A 118 -3.69 16.71 -24.96
N VAL A 119 -4.20 15.85 -24.07
CA VAL A 119 -3.51 15.49 -22.82
C VAL A 119 -2.24 14.69 -23.09
N ALA A 120 -2.27 13.76 -24.04
CA ALA A 120 -1.09 13.04 -24.50
C ALA A 120 0.00 14.00 -25.00
N HIS A 121 -0.38 15.00 -25.78
CA HIS A 121 0.56 16.02 -26.26
C HIS A 121 1.19 16.83 -25.12
N LEU A 122 0.41 17.17 -24.07
CA LEU A 122 0.93 17.87 -22.89
C LEU A 122 1.97 17.03 -22.13
N LEU A 123 1.74 15.73 -22.01
CA LEU A 123 2.65 14.79 -21.33
C LEU A 123 3.92 14.48 -22.14
N LEU A 124 3.87 14.62 -23.46
CA LEU A 124 4.99 14.30 -24.37
C LEU A 124 5.85 15.52 -24.73
N LYS A 125 5.45 16.74 -24.34
CA LYS A 125 6.27 17.94 -24.54
C LYS A 125 7.51 17.93 -23.67
N ASP A 126 8.67 18.08 -24.28
CA ASP A 126 9.99 18.14 -23.62
C ASP A 126 10.24 19.40 -22.77
N GLU A 127 9.32 20.37 -22.75
CA GLU A 127 9.49 21.68 -22.11
C GLU A 127 9.09 21.72 -20.63
N GLY A 128 9.64 20.82 -19.80
CA GLY A 128 9.72 21.05 -18.35
C GLY A 128 8.41 20.99 -17.53
N HIS A 129 7.30 20.52 -18.07
CA HIS A 129 6.01 20.44 -17.37
C HIS A 129 5.66 18.98 -17.04
N GLY A 130 6.28 18.44 -16.00
CA GLY A 130 6.07 17.05 -15.56
C GLY A 130 4.71 16.75 -14.95
N LEU A 131 3.80 17.73 -14.77
CA LEU A 131 2.54 17.56 -14.06
C LEU A 131 1.33 18.04 -14.86
N VAL A 132 0.46 17.12 -15.21
CA VAL A 132 -0.85 17.43 -15.82
C VAL A 132 -1.95 17.02 -14.86
N THR A 133 -2.85 17.94 -14.51
CA THR A 133 -4.02 17.70 -13.67
C THR A 133 -5.30 17.76 -14.47
N LEU A 134 -5.99 16.63 -14.58
CA LEU A 134 -7.34 16.53 -15.15
C LEU A 134 -8.34 17.02 -14.10
N THR A 135 -8.94 18.19 -14.32
CA THR A 135 -9.92 18.76 -13.39
C THR A 135 -11.34 18.66 -13.94
N GLY A 136 -12.33 18.55 -13.06
CA GLY A 136 -13.73 18.53 -13.45
C GLY A 136 -14.64 17.88 -12.40
N PRO A 137 -15.96 17.98 -12.57
CA PRO A 137 -16.91 17.45 -11.62
C PRO A 137 -16.83 15.91 -11.52
N GLY A 138 -17.40 15.36 -10.44
CA GLY A 138 -17.61 13.93 -10.31
C GLY A 138 -18.40 13.37 -11.50
N GLY A 139 -18.10 12.16 -11.95
CA GLY A 139 -18.82 11.51 -13.05
C GLY A 139 -18.58 12.04 -14.45
N VAL A 140 -17.67 13.02 -14.66
CA VAL A 140 -17.33 13.57 -15.99
C VAL A 140 -16.39 12.67 -16.80
N GLY A 141 -15.79 11.64 -16.17
CA GLY A 141 -14.94 10.66 -16.83
C GLY A 141 -13.44 10.94 -16.77
N LYS A 142 -12.95 11.68 -15.75
CA LYS A 142 -11.51 11.98 -15.54
C LYS A 142 -10.65 10.73 -15.49
N THR A 143 -11.00 9.79 -14.64
CA THR A 143 -10.28 8.50 -14.47
C THR A 143 -10.21 7.72 -15.78
N ARG A 144 -11.32 7.65 -16.51
CA ARG A 144 -11.35 6.94 -17.82
C ARG A 144 -10.47 7.60 -18.85
N LEU A 145 -10.46 8.94 -18.89
CA LEU A 145 -9.57 9.71 -19.78
C LEU A 145 -8.12 9.50 -19.36
N ALA A 146 -7.81 9.54 -18.07
CA ALA A 146 -6.45 9.30 -17.56
C ALA A 146 -5.91 7.92 -17.95
N LEU A 147 -6.71 6.86 -17.81
CA LEU A 147 -6.34 5.50 -18.21
C LEU A 147 -6.14 5.35 -19.71
N ALA A 148 -6.99 5.97 -20.53
CA ALA A 148 -6.85 5.97 -22.00
C ALA A 148 -5.55 6.69 -22.42
N VAL A 149 -5.32 7.89 -21.89
CA VAL A 149 -4.08 8.66 -22.13
C VAL A 149 -2.86 7.87 -21.68
N ALA A 150 -2.86 7.33 -20.45
CA ALA A 150 -1.76 6.55 -19.91
C ALA A 150 -1.43 5.33 -20.78
N SER A 151 -2.45 4.66 -21.33
CA SER A 151 -2.28 3.56 -22.27
C SER A 151 -1.70 4.04 -23.62
N ALA A 152 -2.19 5.15 -24.16
CA ALA A 152 -1.76 5.69 -25.45
C ALA A 152 -0.30 6.18 -25.42
N VAL A 153 0.12 6.84 -24.33
CA VAL A 153 1.50 7.36 -24.19
C VAL A 153 2.52 6.35 -23.67
N ARG A 154 2.10 5.16 -23.28
CA ARG A 154 2.97 4.10 -22.73
C ARG A 154 4.24 3.84 -23.55
N PRO A 155 4.22 3.82 -24.91
CA PRO A 155 5.44 3.61 -25.70
C PRO A 155 6.52 4.69 -25.52
N ALA A 156 6.14 5.90 -25.07
CA ALA A 156 7.05 7.01 -24.83
C ALA A 156 7.72 6.97 -23.43
N TYR A 157 7.27 6.08 -22.55
CA TYR A 157 7.79 5.89 -21.20
C TYR A 157 8.39 4.49 -21.06
N PRO A 158 9.67 4.30 -21.44
CA PRO A 158 10.33 2.98 -21.48
C PRO A 158 10.43 2.32 -20.11
N ASP A 159 10.49 3.11 -19.03
CA ASP A 159 10.50 2.60 -17.66
C ASP A 159 9.09 2.33 -17.11
N GLY A 160 8.06 2.50 -17.94
CA GLY A 160 6.70 2.08 -17.66
C GLY A 160 5.73 3.17 -17.27
N VAL A 161 4.50 2.74 -16.97
CA VAL A 161 3.41 3.58 -16.48
C VAL A 161 2.85 2.93 -15.21
N ALA A 162 2.83 3.68 -14.12
CA ALA A 162 2.25 3.24 -12.85
C ALA A 162 0.92 3.97 -12.60
N PHE A 163 -0.10 3.23 -12.16
CA PHE A 163 -1.40 3.78 -11.77
C PHE A 163 -1.59 3.60 -10.26
N VAL A 164 -2.01 4.67 -9.60
CA VAL A 164 -2.26 4.70 -8.15
C VAL A 164 -3.66 5.24 -7.90
N ASP A 165 -4.55 4.40 -7.39
CA ASP A 165 -5.86 4.83 -6.90
C ASP A 165 -5.72 5.36 -5.47
N LEU A 166 -5.97 6.66 -5.29
CA LEU A 166 -5.90 7.33 -4.00
C LEU A 166 -7.26 7.40 -3.30
N SER A 167 -8.32 6.86 -3.89
CA SER A 167 -9.66 6.90 -3.29
C SER A 167 -9.75 6.26 -1.90
N PRO A 168 -8.95 5.23 -1.54
CA PRO A 168 -8.96 4.66 -0.21
C PRO A 168 -8.23 5.51 0.85
N LEU A 169 -7.50 6.55 0.43
CA LEU A 169 -6.65 7.34 1.31
C LEU A 169 -7.35 8.63 1.74
N HIS A 170 -7.25 8.94 3.03
CA HIS A 170 -7.72 10.19 3.62
C HIS A 170 -6.59 10.95 4.33
N ASP A 171 -5.39 10.38 4.35
CA ASP A 171 -4.20 10.96 4.94
C ASP A 171 -3.15 11.22 3.84
N ALA A 172 -2.73 12.48 3.74
CA ALA A 172 -1.78 12.93 2.74
C ALA A 172 -0.38 12.30 2.90
N GLU A 173 0.00 11.93 4.12
CA GLU A 173 1.30 11.30 4.39
C GLU A 173 1.40 9.89 3.79
N LEU A 174 0.27 9.22 3.60
CA LEU A 174 0.22 7.88 2.98
C LEU A 174 0.39 7.88 1.45
N VAL A 175 0.32 9.05 0.80
CA VAL A 175 0.44 9.14 -0.67
C VAL A 175 1.81 8.66 -1.15
N ALA A 176 2.88 9.04 -0.46
CA ALA A 176 4.23 8.58 -0.81
C ALA A 176 4.35 7.05 -0.72
N LEU A 177 3.74 6.45 0.30
CA LEU A 177 3.71 5.01 0.49
C LEU A 177 2.92 4.30 -0.63
N ALA A 178 1.73 4.81 -0.96
CA ALA A 178 0.92 4.25 -2.04
C ALA A 178 1.64 4.29 -3.40
N VAL A 179 2.38 5.38 -3.67
CA VAL A 179 3.22 5.48 -4.86
C VAL A 179 4.35 4.45 -4.84
N ALA A 180 5.03 4.27 -3.70
CA ALA A 180 6.09 3.28 -3.56
C ALA A 180 5.56 1.85 -3.78
N GLN A 181 4.41 1.53 -3.21
CA GLN A 181 3.73 0.24 -3.38
C GLN A 181 3.38 -0.06 -4.85
N ALA A 182 2.78 0.91 -5.54
CA ALA A 182 2.44 0.77 -6.95
C ALA A 182 3.67 0.56 -7.84
N LEU A 183 4.84 1.02 -7.39
CA LEU A 183 6.13 0.81 -8.05
C LEU A 183 6.85 -0.48 -7.59
N GLY A 184 6.25 -1.26 -6.69
CA GLY A 184 6.86 -2.46 -6.13
C GLY A 184 8.05 -2.20 -5.21
N LEU A 185 8.14 -0.97 -4.64
CA LEU A 185 9.22 -0.57 -3.75
C LEU A 185 8.84 -0.85 -2.30
N ARG A 186 9.83 -1.28 -1.53
CA ARG A 186 9.73 -1.44 -0.08
C ARG A 186 10.49 -0.32 0.63
N GLU A 187 10.04 0.05 1.81
CA GLU A 187 10.80 0.95 2.66
C GLU A 187 12.15 0.31 3.03
N ASP A 188 13.22 1.07 2.83
CA ASP A 188 14.55 0.73 3.32
C ASP A 188 14.76 1.52 4.62
N GLY A 189 14.97 0.82 5.73
CA GLY A 189 14.95 1.35 7.10
C GLY A 189 15.88 2.54 7.40
N GLY A 190 16.70 2.96 6.42
CA GLY A 190 17.60 4.11 6.60
C GLY A 190 17.23 5.39 5.85
N ARG A 191 16.33 5.34 4.85
CA ARG A 191 16.09 6.50 3.95
C ARG A 191 14.67 7.05 3.96
N GLY A 192 13.72 6.36 4.55
CA GLY A 192 12.30 6.69 4.47
C GLY A 192 11.74 6.58 3.04
N VAL A 193 10.41 6.41 2.90
CA VAL A 193 9.73 6.20 1.60
C VAL A 193 10.05 7.28 0.57
N ARG A 194 10.06 8.55 0.97
CA ARG A 194 10.34 9.68 0.07
C ARG A 194 11.75 9.61 -0.51
N GLY A 195 12.73 9.16 0.30
CA GLY A 195 14.12 8.98 -0.13
C GLY A 195 14.28 7.84 -1.13
N VAL A 196 13.61 6.71 -0.90
CA VAL A 196 13.59 5.56 -1.79
C VAL A 196 12.97 5.94 -3.14
N LEU A 197 11.84 6.64 -3.13
CA LEU A 197 11.18 7.13 -4.35
C LEU A 197 12.09 8.05 -5.18
N ARG A 198 12.79 8.99 -4.55
CA ARG A 198 13.72 9.90 -5.26
C ARG A 198 14.86 9.14 -5.93
N VAL A 199 15.45 8.16 -5.25
CA VAL A 199 16.53 7.35 -5.82
C VAL A 199 16.01 6.49 -6.97
N PHE A 200 14.86 5.84 -6.79
CA PHE A 200 14.28 4.98 -7.82
C PHE A 200 13.86 5.76 -9.08
N LEU A 201 13.18 6.88 -8.91
CA LEU A 201 12.61 7.67 -10.02
C LEU A 201 13.60 8.65 -10.66
N GLY A 202 14.71 8.98 -9.98
CA GLY A 202 15.61 10.08 -10.36
C GLY A 202 16.19 10.04 -11.77
N GLN A 203 16.37 8.83 -12.34
CA GLN A 203 16.91 8.64 -13.69
C GLN A 203 15.93 7.94 -14.64
N ARG A 204 14.69 7.69 -14.20
CA ARG A 204 13.71 6.89 -14.95
C ARG A 204 12.73 7.76 -15.71
N LYS A 205 12.48 7.39 -16.95
CA LYS A 205 11.44 8.01 -17.80
C LYS A 205 10.14 7.24 -17.63
N LEU A 206 9.37 7.60 -16.58
CA LEU A 206 8.16 6.92 -16.13
C LEU A 206 6.99 7.89 -16.05
N LEU A 207 5.79 7.39 -16.35
CA LEU A 207 4.53 8.10 -16.09
C LEU A 207 3.87 7.56 -14.83
N LEU A 208 3.59 8.46 -13.89
CA LEU A 208 2.83 8.19 -12.68
C LEU A 208 1.41 8.76 -12.82
N ALA A 209 0.39 7.93 -12.85
CA ALA A 209 -1.02 8.33 -12.89
C ALA A 209 -1.63 8.22 -11.49
N LEU A 210 -2.00 9.35 -10.89
CA LEU A 210 -2.59 9.48 -9.55
C LEU A 210 -4.08 9.79 -9.68
N ASP A 211 -4.94 8.85 -9.31
CA ASP A 211 -6.39 9.01 -9.43
C ASP A 211 -7.05 9.41 -8.10
N ASN A 212 -8.13 10.18 -8.17
CA ASN A 212 -8.89 10.68 -7.01
C ASN A 212 -8.09 11.52 -6.00
N PHE A 213 -7.20 12.38 -6.49
CA PHE A 213 -6.31 13.18 -5.66
C PHE A 213 -7.05 14.18 -4.74
N GLU A 214 -8.33 14.48 -5.01
CA GLU A 214 -9.17 15.35 -4.17
C GLU A 214 -9.30 14.87 -2.72
N GLN A 215 -9.07 13.60 -2.45
CA GLN A 215 -9.11 13.03 -1.10
C GLN A 215 -7.87 13.43 -0.25
N VAL A 216 -6.76 13.72 -0.93
CA VAL A 216 -5.43 13.94 -0.31
C VAL A 216 -4.73 15.17 -0.89
N VAL A 217 -5.47 16.25 -1.15
CA VAL A 217 -4.95 17.49 -1.78
C VAL A 217 -3.74 18.06 -1.02
N GLU A 218 -3.68 17.86 0.28
CA GLU A 218 -2.57 18.28 1.14
C GLU A 218 -1.23 17.60 0.76
N ALA A 219 -1.25 16.49 0.01
CA ALA A 219 -0.06 15.86 -0.55
C ALA A 219 0.49 16.55 -1.81
N ALA A 220 -0.14 17.61 -2.33
CA ALA A 220 0.33 18.31 -3.53
C ALA A 220 1.78 18.82 -3.44
N PRO A 221 2.30 19.33 -2.30
CA PRO A 221 3.71 19.68 -2.15
C PRO A 221 4.66 18.49 -2.37
N PHE A 222 4.31 17.30 -1.91
CA PHE A 222 5.10 16.08 -2.14
C PHE A 222 5.22 15.75 -3.64
N VAL A 223 4.13 15.86 -4.40
CA VAL A 223 4.15 15.64 -5.87
C VAL A 223 5.07 16.67 -6.54
N ALA A 224 5.01 17.95 -6.13
CA ALA A 224 5.86 19.00 -6.65
C ALA A 224 7.35 18.76 -6.33
N GLU A 225 7.69 18.32 -5.12
CA GLU A 225 9.05 17.94 -4.73
C GLU A 225 9.57 16.75 -5.55
N LEU A 226 8.71 15.75 -5.79
CA LEU A 226 9.09 14.58 -6.55
C LEU A 226 9.43 14.92 -8.01
N ILE A 227 8.61 15.76 -8.66
CA ILE A 227 8.86 16.24 -10.02
C ILE A 227 10.13 17.07 -10.08
N ALA A 228 10.37 17.96 -9.11
CA ALA A 228 11.57 18.78 -9.06
C ALA A 228 12.85 17.93 -8.89
N ALA A 229 12.77 16.81 -8.20
CA ALA A 229 13.88 15.89 -7.95
C ALA A 229 14.12 14.88 -9.10
N CYS A 230 13.11 14.63 -9.94
CA CYS A 230 13.11 13.56 -10.96
C CYS A 230 12.77 14.16 -12.35
N PRO A 231 13.77 14.64 -13.11
CA PRO A 231 13.55 15.43 -14.34
C PRO A 231 12.87 14.66 -15.48
N HIS A 232 12.87 13.33 -15.46
CA HIS A 232 12.26 12.48 -16.48
C HIS A 232 10.90 11.88 -16.04
N LEU A 233 10.45 12.22 -14.82
CA LEU A 233 9.15 11.79 -14.31
C LEU A 233 8.04 12.67 -14.87
N ALA A 234 7.01 12.04 -15.43
CA ALA A 234 5.75 12.71 -15.72
C ALA A 234 4.67 12.24 -14.74
N VAL A 235 3.80 13.15 -14.34
CA VAL A 235 2.69 12.86 -13.42
C VAL A 235 1.38 13.31 -14.02
N LEU A 236 0.42 12.40 -14.11
CA LEU A 236 -0.95 12.66 -14.53
C LEU A 236 -1.88 12.51 -13.32
N VAL A 237 -2.55 13.57 -12.95
CA VAL A 237 -3.44 13.57 -11.78
C VAL A 237 -4.89 13.73 -12.20
N THR A 238 -5.81 13.01 -11.58
CA THR A 238 -7.23 13.34 -11.64
C THR A 238 -7.68 13.93 -10.31
N SER A 239 -8.42 15.03 -10.37
CA SER A 239 -8.95 15.71 -9.17
C SER A 239 -10.22 16.51 -9.49
N ARG A 240 -11.05 16.74 -8.48
CA ARG A 240 -12.18 17.70 -8.59
C ARG A 240 -11.68 19.15 -8.53
N THR A 241 -10.54 19.37 -7.90
CA THR A 241 -9.92 20.69 -7.70
C THR A 241 -8.49 20.71 -8.19
N ALA A 242 -7.96 21.90 -8.46
CA ALA A 242 -6.56 22.07 -8.81
C ALA A 242 -5.64 21.83 -7.61
N LEU A 243 -4.44 21.29 -7.85
CA LEU A 243 -3.41 21.07 -6.82
C LEU A 243 -2.74 22.37 -6.35
N ARG A 244 -2.78 23.42 -7.20
CA ARG A 244 -2.20 24.77 -6.94
C ARG A 244 -0.69 24.75 -6.70
N VAL A 245 0.05 23.90 -7.41
CA VAL A 245 1.51 23.86 -7.40
C VAL A 245 2.08 24.47 -8.68
N ARG A 246 3.31 25.03 -8.63
CA ARG A 246 3.89 25.80 -9.74
C ARG A 246 4.06 25.01 -11.05
N ALA A 247 4.35 23.72 -10.95
CA ALA A 247 4.54 22.83 -12.11
C ALA A 247 3.21 22.34 -12.72
N GLU A 248 2.06 22.71 -12.15
CA GLU A 248 0.76 22.17 -12.54
C GLU A 248 0.29 22.75 -13.87
N GLN A 249 0.10 21.89 -14.85
CA GLN A 249 -0.66 22.19 -16.06
C GLN A 249 -2.07 21.62 -15.95
N ARG A 250 -3.07 22.48 -15.97
CA ARG A 250 -4.47 22.09 -15.76
C ARG A 250 -5.15 21.82 -17.08
N PHE A 251 -5.83 20.68 -17.15
CA PHE A 251 -6.71 20.33 -18.24
C PHE A 251 -8.13 20.14 -17.70
N ALA A 252 -9.04 21.05 -18.07
CA ALA A 252 -10.42 20.96 -17.65
C ALA A 252 -11.19 19.96 -18.52
N VAL A 253 -11.64 18.85 -17.91
CA VAL A 253 -12.46 17.85 -18.59
C VAL A 253 -13.90 18.34 -18.65
N SER A 254 -14.35 18.71 -19.84
CA SER A 254 -15.72 19.18 -20.08
C SER A 254 -16.69 17.99 -20.16
N PRO A 255 -18.00 18.18 -19.90
CA PRO A 255 -19.03 17.21 -20.27
C PRO A 255 -19.00 16.84 -21.75
N LEU A 256 -19.63 15.72 -22.11
CA LEU A 256 -19.75 15.32 -23.52
C LEU A 256 -20.64 16.31 -24.28
N ALA A 257 -20.32 16.53 -25.54
CA ALA A 257 -21.12 17.39 -26.40
C ALA A 257 -22.55 16.83 -26.55
N VAL A 258 -23.53 17.72 -26.43
CA VAL A 258 -24.96 17.41 -26.51
C VAL A 258 -25.59 18.11 -27.75
N PRO A 259 -26.67 17.56 -28.32
CA PRO A 259 -27.38 18.20 -29.43
C PRO A 259 -27.94 19.58 -29.06
N ALA A 260 -27.96 20.51 -30.01
CA ALA A 260 -28.63 21.80 -29.81
C ALA A 260 -30.15 21.62 -29.68
N PRO A 261 -30.87 22.58 -29.03
CA PRO A 261 -32.32 22.58 -29.04
C PRO A 261 -32.91 22.70 -30.45
N GLY A 262 -33.96 21.91 -30.75
CA GLY A 262 -34.62 21.93 -32.04
C GLY A 262 -35.18 20.56 -32.43
N GLU A 263 -35.57 20.38 -33.67
CA GLU A 263 -35.98 19.10 -34.25
C GLU A 263 -34.78 18.50 -35.06
N PRO A 264 -33.88 17.80 -34.38
CA PRO A 264 -32.67 17.29 -35.02
C PRO A 264 -32.97 16.02 -35.81
N SER A 265 -32.31 15.84 -36.95
CA SER A 265 -32.34 14.58 -37.68
C SER A 265 -31.62 13.46 -36.92
N VAL A 266 -32.05 12.21 -37.16
CA VAL A 266 -31.42 11.03 -36.52
C VAL A 266 -29.91 10.97 -36.83
N GLU A 267 -29.53 11.29 -38.08
CA GLU A 267 -28.13 11.22 -38.51
C GLU A 267 -27.26 12.30 -37.85
N GLU A 268 -27.80 13.49 -37.66
CA GLU A 268 -27.10 14.55 -36.94
C GLU A 268 -26.88 14.20 -35.46
N VAL A 269 -27.92 13.71 -34.80
CA VAL A 269 -27.89 13.38 -33.36
C VAL A 269 -26.94 12.25 -33.04
N LYS A 270 -26.77 11.27 -33.90
CA LYS A 270 -25.80 10.17 -33.78
C LYS A 270 -24.35 10.64 -33.71
N THR A 271 -24.03 11.81 -34.20
CA THR A 271 -22.65 12.35 -34.17
C THR A 271 -22.23 12.82 -32.77
N TYR A 272 -23.18 13.19 -31.91
CA TYR A 272 -22.89 13.71 -30.59
C TYR A 272 -22.42 12.62 -29.64
N ALA A 273 -21.34 12.90 -28.93
CA ALA A 273 -20.71 11.94 -28.01
C ALA A 273 -21.64 11.47 -26.87
N ALA A 274 -22.44 12.39 -26.32
CA ALA A 274 -23.44 12.07 -25.30
C ALA A 274 -24.49 11.06 -25.79
N VAL A 275 -24.95 11.23 -27.01
CA VAL A 275 -25.93 10.33 -27.64
C VAL A 275 -25.30 8.98 -28.01
N ARG A 276 -24.07 8.98 -28.52
CA ARG A 276 -23.31 7.74 -28.80
C ARG A 276 -23.15 6.92 -27.51
N LEU A 277 -22.81 7.58 -26.39
CA LEU A 277 -22.72 6.94 -25.10
C LEU A 277 -24.07 6.36 -24.66
N PHE A 278 -25.15 7.15 -24.72
CA PHE A 278 -26.50 6.72 -24.37
C PHE A 278 -26.91 5.47 -25.16
N VAL A 279 -26.79 5.51 -26.50
CA VAL A 279 -27.16 4.39 -27.38
C VAL A 279 -26.33 3.13 -27.06
N THR A 280 -25.03 3.29 -26.85
CA THR A 280 -24.14 2.16 -26.51
C THR A 280 -24.54 1.49 -25.21
N ARG A 281 -24.84 2.29 -24.19
CA ARG A 281 -25.28 1.79 -22.88
C ARG A 281 -26.70 1.22 -22.91
N ALA A 282 -27.63 1.84 -23.63
CA ALA A 282 -28.97 1.34 -23.82
C ALA A 282 -28.97 -0.04 -24.51
N ARG A 283 -28.05 -0.26 -25.46
CA ARG A 283 -27.88 -1.57 -26.12
C ARG A 283 -27.34 -2.65 -25.20
N ALA A 284 -26.56 -2.31 -24.19
CA ALA A 284 -26.09 -3.27 -23.22
C ALA A 284 -27.25 -3.91 -22.43
N GLY A 285 -28.25 -3.12 -22.04
CA GLY A 285 -29.46 -3.62 -21.37
C GLY A 285 -30.58 -4.06 -22.32
N ARG A 286 -30.61 -3.55 -23.56
CA ARG A 286 -31.61 -3.87 -24.60
C ARG A 286 -30.92 -3.97 -25.97
N PRO A 287 -30.42 -5.13 -26.37
CA PRO A 287 -29.61 -5.31 -27.59
C PRO A 287 -30.25 -4.77 -28.88
N GLN A 288 -31.58 -4.80 -28.94
CA GLN A 288 -32.34 -4.33 -30.12
C GLN A 288 -32.59 -2.81 -30.12
N PHE A 289 -32.06 -2.08 -29.09
CA PHE A 289 -32.26 -0.63 -29.06
C PHE A 289 -31.57 0.07 -30.23
N ALA A 290 -32.34 0.85 -30.98
CA ALA A 290 -31.83 1.69 -32.07
C ALA A 290 -32.37 3.11 -31.89
N LEU A 291 -31.55 4.08 -32.28
CA LEU A 291 -31.99 5.48 -32.39
C LEU A 291 -32.73 5.63 -33.72
N ASP A 292 -33.99 6.05 -33.63
CA ASP A 292 -34.92 6.23 -34.74
C ASP A 292 -35.70 7.54 -34.61
N ALA A 293 -36.54 7.84 -35.65
CA ALA A 293 -37.34 9.07 -35.68
C ALA A 293 -38.33 9.18 -34.49
N ALA A 294 -38.76 8.05 -33.91
CA ALA A 294 -39.73 8.07 -32.78
C ALA A 294 -39.08 8.41 -31.44
N ASN A 295 -37.78 8.15 -31.28
CA ASN A 295 -37.10 8.33 -29.98
C ASN A 295 -35.97 9.35 -29.98
N VAL A 296 -35.52 9.82 -31.15
CA VAL A 296 -34.36 10.72 -31.28
C VAL A 296 -34.53 12.03 -30.47
N ALA A 297 -35.71 12.66 -30.54
CA ALA A 297 -35.99 13.88 -29.79
C ALA A 297 -35.90 13.67 -28.27
N ALA A 298 -36.46 12.56 -27.79
CA ALA A 298 -36.42 12.22 -26.38
C ALA A 298 -34.99 11.92 -25.89
N VAL A 299 -34.20 11.18 -26.67
CA VAL A 299 -32.80 10.85 -26.31
C VAL A 299 -31.94 12.11 -26.32
N ALA A 300 -32.09 13.00 -27.33
CA ALA A 300 -31.39 14.27 -27.37
C ALA A 300 -31.70 15.15 -26.18
N GLU A 301 -32.99 15.24 -25.77
CA GLU A 301 -33.43 16.01 -24.62
C GLU A 301 -32.92 15.41 -23.29
N ILE A 302 -32.94 14.09 -23.14
CA ILE A 302 -32.35 13.41 -21.98
C ILE A 302 -30.88 13.79 -21.84
N CYS A 303 -30.09 13.68 -22.91
CA CYS A 303 -28.67 14.02 -22.89
C CYS A 303 -28.43 15.49 -22.52
N ARG A 304 -29.26 16.43 -22.99
CA ARG A 304 -29.18 17.84 -22.64
C ARG A 304 -29.48 18.09 -21.17
N ARG A 305 -30.55 17.50 -20.64
CA ARG A 305 -30.96 17.66 -19.23
C ARG A 305 -29.98 17.05 -18.24
N LEU A 306 -29.20 16.09 -18.69
CA LEU A 306 -28.11 15.49 -17.94
C LEU A 306 -26.77 16.22 -18.17
N ASP A 307 -26.81 17.44 -18.78
CA ASP A 307 -25.66 18.30 -19.04
C ASP A 307 -24.48 17.58 -19.74
N GLY A 308 -24.74 16.50 -20.48
CA GLY A 308 -23.69 15.70 -21.12
C GLY A 308 -22.79 14.97 -20.12
N LEU A 309 -23.17 14.80 -18.85
CA LEU A 309 -22.40 14.11 -17.83
C LEU A 309 -22.42 12.59 -18.10
N PRO A 310 -21.26 11.94 -18.37
CA PRO A 310 -21.21 10.52 -18.73
C PRO A 310 -21.91 9.62 -17.73
N LEU A 311 -21.62 9.76 -16.43
CA LEU A 311 -22.23 8.91 -15.39
C LEU A 311 -23.75 9.06 -15.34
N ALA A 312 -24.24 10.30 -15.44
CA ALA A 312 -25.69 10.56 -15.45
C ALA A 312 -26.35 9.93 -16.69
N ILE A 313 -25.69 10.01 -17.85
CA ILE A 313 -26.16 9.42 -19.11
C ILE A 313 -26.18 7.89 -19.00
N GLU A 314 -25.14 7.26 -18.43
CA GLU A 314 -25.08 5.81 -18.23
C GLU A 314 -26.19 5.30 -17.32
N LEU A 315 -26.44 6.01 -16.20
CA LEU A 315 -27.54 5.71 -15.29
C LEU A 315 -28.93 5.82 -15.94
N ALA A 316 -29.12 6.82 -16.80
CA ALA A 316 -30.36 6.99 -17.55
C ALA A 316 -30.52 5.93 -18.64
N ALA A 317 -29.47 5.66 -19.41
CA ALA A 317 -29.49 4.70 -20.50
C ALA A 317 -29.74 3.25 -20.02
N ALA A 318 -29.22 2.88 -18.84
CA ALA A 318 -29.48 1.56 -18.23
C ALA A 318 -30.99 1.31 -17.97
N ARG A 319 -31.79 2.39 -17.80
CA ARG A 319 -33.24 2.29 -17.59
C ARG A 319 -34.07 2.06 -18.85
N VAL A 320 -33.44 2.18 -20.04
CA VAL A 320 -34.14 1.93 -21.34
C VAL A 320 -34.60 0.48 -21.46
N ALA A 321 -34.01 -0.43 -20.72
CA ALA A 321 -34.47 -1.81 -20.62
C ALA A 321 -35.91 -1.90 -20.09
N LEU A 322 -36.31 -0.99 -19.19
CA LEU A 322 -37.60 -0.98 -18.50
C LEU A 322 -38.57 0.08 -19.05
N LEU A 323 -38.05 1.22 -19.52
CA LEU A 323 -38.83 2.40 -19.89
C LEU A 323 -38.41 2.92 -21.28
N PRO A 324 -39.37 3.15 -22.20
CA PRO A 324 -39.08 3.86 -23.44
C PRO A 324 -38.49 5.25 -23.19
N PRO A 325 -37.63 5.80 -24.08
CA PRO A 325 -37.00 7.12 -23.87
C PRO A 325 -37.99 8.27 -23.62
N ALA A 326 -39.15 8.26 -24.25
CA ALA A 326 -40.18 9.28 -24.03
C ALA A 326 -40.74 9.27 -22.60
N ASP A 327 -40.96 8.07 -22.03
CA ASP A 327 -41.46 7.94 -20.65
C ASP A 327 -40.34 8.20 -19.63
N LEU A 328 -39.11 7.86 -19.98
CA LEU A 328 -37.92 8.21 -19.22
C LEU A 328 -37.77 9.74 -19.11
N LEU A 329 -37.93 10.46 -20.22
CA LEU A 329 -37.88 11.91 -20.29
C LEU A 329 -38.94 12.55 -19.39
N LYS A 330 -40.22 12.15 -19.48
CA LYS A 330 -41.30 12.65 -18.63
C LYS A 330 -41.01 12.50 -17.15
N ARG A 331 -40.38 11.35 -16.74
CA ARG A 331 -40.03 11.11 -15.34
C ARG A 331 -38.87 11.98 -14.86
N LEU A 332 -37.89 12.24 -15.76
CA LEU A 332 -36.82 13.20 -15.49
C LEU A 332 -37.37 14.63 -15.32
N GLU A 333 -38.33 15.05 -16.15
CA GLU A 333 -38.99 16.38 -16.06
C GLU A 333 -39.62 16.61 -14.70
N GLY A 334 -40.40 15.67 -14.20
CA GLY A 334 -41.12 15.80 -12.95
C GLY A 334 -40.22 15.89 -11.70
N ARG A 335 -39.02 15.29 -11.73
CA ARG A 335 -38.14 15.20 -10.56
C ARG A 335 -36.97 16.17 -10.57
N LEU A 336 -36.34 16.42 -11.73
CA LEU A 336 -35.28 17.46 -11.81
C LEU A 336 -35.80 18.85 -11.47
N GLY A 337 -37.05 19.17 -11.81
CA GLY A 337 -37.70 20.45 -11.45
C GLY A 337 -37.97 20.60 -9.93
N VAL A 338 -38.11 19.49 -9.18
CA VAL A 338 -38.32 19.49 -7.73
C VAL A 338 -37.00 19.50 -6.96
N LEU A 339 -35.96 18.87 -7.50
CA LEU A 339 -34.65 18.70 -6.87
C LEU A 339 -33.73 19.93 -6.97
N THR A 340 -34.08 20.93 -7.79
CA THR A 340 -33.47 22.28 -7.76
C THR A 340 -33.64 23.01 -6.43
N ARG A 341 -34.38 22.45 -5.48
CA ARG A 341 -34.56 22.97 -4.10
C ARG A 341 -33.47 22.45 -3.10
N GLY A 342 -32.48 21.66 -3.53
CA GLY A 342 -31.29 21.32 -2.73
C GLY A 342 -30.41 22.55 -2.46
N ALA A 343 -29.31 22.37 -1.72
CA ALA A 343 -28.37 23.43 -1.35
C ALA A 343 -28.02 24.34 -2.54
N ARG A 344 -28.46 25.59 -2.47
CA ARG A 344 -28.37 26.60 -3.57
C ARG A 344 -26.94 27.03 -3.87
N ASP A 345 -25.99 26.63 -3.05
CA ASP A 345 -24.55 26.93 -3.10
C ASP A 345 -23.73 25.92 -3.92
N MET A 346 -24.33 24.80 -4.37
CA MET A 346 -23.64 23.83 -5.21
C MET A 346 -23.66 24.25 -6.69
N PRO A 347 -22.55 24.01 -7.46
CA PRO A 347 -22.52 24.22 -8.90
C PRO A 347 -23.64 23.46 -9.61
N ALA A 348 -24.27 24.05 -10.63
CA ALA A 348 -25.41 23.47 -11.36
C ALA A 348 -25.15 22.04 -11.86
N ARG A 349 -23.95 21.74 -12.35
CA ARG A 349 -23.55 20.40 -12.83
C ARG A 349 -23.49 19.35 -11.72
N GLN A 350 -23.10 19.72 -10.49
CA GLN A 350 -23.14 18.82 -9.33
C GLN A 350 -24.58 18.58 -8.89
N GLN A 351 -25.44 19.56 -8.95
CA GLN A 351 -26.86 19.41 -8.71
C GLN A 351 -27.49 18.43 -9.70
N THR A 352 -27.14 18.52 -10.99
CA THR A 352 -27.64 17.62 -12.04
C THR A 352 -27.19 16.18 -11.81
N LEU A 353 -25.93 15.94 -11.43
CA LEU A 353 -25.44 14.60 -11.14
C LEU A 353 -26.13 14.02 -9.90
N ARG A 354 -26.23 14.80 -8.82
CA ARG A 354 -26.94 14.38 -7.61
C ARG A 354 -28.41 14.06 -7.89
N ALA A 355 -29.09 14.92 -8.67
CA ALA A 355 -30.45 14.68 -9.10
C ALA A 355 -30.61 13.37 -9.93
N ALA A 356 -29.66 13.07 -10.78
CA ALA A 356 -29.64 11.81 -11.56
C ALA A 356 -29.45 10.58 -10.63
N ILE A 357 -28.57 10.68 -9.63
CA ILE A 357 -28.37 9.62 -8.65
C ILE A 357 -29.62 9.45 -7.76
N ASP A 358 -30.16 10.55 -7.22
CA ASP A 358 -31.40 10.53 -6.44
C ASP A 358 -32.56 9.90 -7.20
N TRP A 359 -32.70 10.26 -8.48
CA TRP A 359 -33.72 9.66 -9.33
C TRP A 359 -33.48 8.16 -9.56
N SER A 360 -32.22 7.76 -9.84
CA SER A 360 -31.87 6.36 -10.04
C SER A 360 -32.12 5.54 -8.76
N HIS A 361 -31.73 6.08 -7.59
CA HIS A 361 -31.97 5.49 -6.28
C HIS A 361 -33.45 5.33 -5.96
N ALA A 362 -34.27 6.33 -6.30
CA ALA A 362 -35.72 6.28 -6.01
C ALA A 362 -36.48 5.28 -6.90
N LEU A 363 -35.86 4.74 -7.95
CA LEU A 363 -36.41 3.64 -8.78
C LEU A 363 -36.01 2.26 -8.28
N LEU A 364 -35.22 2.18 -7.23
CA LEU A 364 -34.85 0.93 -6.58
C LEU A 364 -36.00 0.43 -5.70
N THR A 365 -36.08 -0.88 -5.52
CA THR A 365 -36.90 -1.49 -4.48
C THR A 365 -36.35 -1.13 -3.08
N ALA A 366 -37.12 -1.36 -2.03
CA ALA A 366 -36.65 -1.10 -0.66
C ALA A 366 -35.39 -1.91 -0.32
N ASP A 367 -35.32 -3.16 -0.79
CA ASP A 367 -34.21 -4.08 -0.56
C ASP A 367 -32.96 -3.68 -1.33
N GLU A 368 -33.12 -3.30 -2.60
CA GLU A 368 -32.03 -2.73 -3.40
C GLU A 368 -31.49 -1.40 -2.80
N GLN A 369 -32.36 -0.53 -2.31
CA GLN A 369 -31.94 0.71 -1.64
C GLN A 369 -31.15 0.40 -0.37
N MET A 370 -31.55 -0.60 0.38
CA MET A 370 -30.87 -1.06 1.57
C MET A 370 -29.47 -1.62 1.21
N LEU A 371 -29.40 -2.53 0.25
CA LEU A 371 -28.13 -3.10 -0.19
C LEU A 371 -27.20 -2.01 -0.76
N PHE A 372 -27.73 -1.10 -1.59
CA PHE A 372 -26.95 0.01 -2.16
C PHE A 372 -26.30 0.89 -1.08
N ARG A 373 -27.07 1.33 -0.06
CA ARG A 373 -26.49 2.15 1.01
C ARG A 373 -25.54 1.37 1.89
N ARG A 374 -25.80 0.07 2.15
CA ARG A 374 -24.94 -0.80 2.96
C ARG A 374 -23.62 -1.10 2.27
N ALA A 375 -23.62 -1.30 0.96
CA ALA A 375 -22.41 -1.55 0.17
C ALA A 375 -21.41 -0.37 0.20
N SER A 376 -21.82 0.82 0.66
CA SER A 376 -20.94 1.99 0.80
C SER A 376 -19.84 1.85 1.85
N VAL A 377 -19.93 0.87 2.77
CA VAL A 377 -18.91 0.67 3.81
C VAL A 377 -17.63 0.07 3.26
N PHE A 378 -17.72 -0.62 2.12
CA PHE A 378 -16.55 -1.23 1.49
C PHE A 378 -15.66 -0.20 0.80
N VAL A 379 -14.37 -0.26 1.12
CA VAL A 379 -13.32 0.58 0.53
C VAL A 379 -12.46 -0.28 -0.41
N GLY A 380 -12.57 -0.01 -1.72
CA GLY A 380 -11.95 -0.87 -2.73
C GLY A 380 -12.81 -2.07 -3.15
N GLY A 381 -14.08 -2.11 -2.71
CA GLY A 381 -15.02 -3.20 -3.01
C GLY A 381 -14.94 -4.37 -2.03
N GLY A 382 -15.77 -5.39 -2.27
CA GLY A 382 -15.81 -6.64 -1.51
C GLY A 382 -16.12 -7.82 -2.41
N THR A 383 -15.81 -9.03 -1.97
CA THR A 383 -16.29 -10.24 -2.61
C THR A 383 -17.79 -10.40 -2.39
N LEU A 384 -18.40 -11.34 -3.10
CA LEU A 384 -19.80 -11.66 -2.91
C LEU A 384 -20.08 -12.08 -1.46
N GLU A 385 -19.23 -12.93 -0.91
CA GLU A 385 -19.31 -13.42 0.46
C GLU A 385 -19.19 -12.29 1.49
N ASP A 386 -18.25 -11.34 1.31
CA ASP A 386 -18.07 -10.18 2.18
C ASP A 386 -19.37 -9.38 2.26
N ILE A 387 -20.01 -9.13 1.10
CA ILE A 387 -21.22 -8.33 1.00
C ILE A 387 -22.43 -9.07 1.61
N GLU A 388 -22.55 -10.38 1.35
CA GLU A 388 -23.60 -11.20 1.96
C GLU A 388 -23.51 -11.17 3.48
N VAL A 389 -22.33 -11.43 4.04
CA VAL A 389 -22.15 -11.49 5.50
C VAL A 389 -22.36 -10.13 6.16
N ILE A 390 -21.80 -9.05 5.58
CA ILE A 390 -21.85 -7.73 6.21
C ILE A 390 -23.17 -7.01 5.96
N CYS A 391 -23.78 -7.17 4.76
CA CYS A 391 -25.01 -6.43 4.43
C CYS A 391 -26.28 -7.16 4.86
N ALA A 392 -26.28 -8.48 5.09
CA ALA A 392 -27.44 -9.28 5.48
C ALA A 392 -27.68 -9.34 7.00
N VAL A 393 -27.21 -8.37 7.76
CA VAL A 393 -27.25 -8.34 9.26
C VAL A 393 -28.66 -8.54 9.86
N ASP A 394 -29.74 -8.37 9.09
CA ASP A 394 -31.13 -8.41 9.56
C ASP A 394 -31.91 -9.67 9.16
N GLY A 395 -31.28 -10.66 8.52
CA GLY A 395 -31.93 -11.91 8.10
C GLY A 395 -32.13 -12.04 6.60
N ALA A 396 -32.82 -13.07 6.16
CA ALA A 396 -32.87 -13.55 4.79
C ALA A 396 -33.30 -12.50 3.76
N HIS A 397 -32.32 -11.94 3.08
CA HIS A 397 -32.44 -11.11 1.89
C HIS A 397 -31.80 -11.85 0.72
N ASP A 398 -32.38 -11.75 -0.45
CA ASP A 398 -31.73 -12.19 -1.69
C ASP A 398 -30.64 -11.17 -2.11
N VAL A 399 -29.55 -11.13 -1.33
CA VAL A 399 -28.42 -10.22 -1.58
C VAL A 399 -27.85 -10.42 -2.99
N LEU A 400 -27.83 -11.66 -3.47
CA LEU A 400 -27.30 -11.99 -4.80
C LEU A 400 -28.20 -11.40 -5.92
N GLY A 401 -29.53 -11.58 -5.81
CA GLY A 401 -30.49 -11.02 -6.77
C GLY A 401 -30.46 -9.48 -6.78
N ASP A 402 -30.47 -8.86 -5.61
CA ASP A 402 -30.39 -7.41 -5.47
C ASP A 402 -29.08 -6.83 -5.99
N MET A 403 -27.97 -7.54 -5.77
CA MET A 403 -26.66 -7.15 -6.27
C MET A 403 -26.58 -7.24 -7.79
N ALA A 404 -27.06 -8.33 -8.39
CA ALA A 404 -27.15 -8.47 -9.84
C ALA A 404 -27.99 -7.34 -10.44
N SER A 405 -29.12 -7.02 -9.81
CA SER A 405 -29.97 -5.90 -10.21
C SER A 405 -29.28 -4.53 -10.10
N LEU A 406 -28.48 -4.28 -9.05
CA LEU A 406 -27.73 -3.03 -8.90
C LEU A 406 -26.59 -2.93 -9.94
N VAL A 407 -25.97 -4.06 -10.33
CA VAL A 407 -24.99 -4.13 -11.42
C VAL A 407 -25.65 -3.80 -12.75
N ASP A 408 -26.79 -4.41 -13.06
CA ASP A 408 -27.56 -4.13 -14.29
C ASP A 408 -27.97 -2.65 -14.38
N LYS A 409 -28.24 -2.03 -13.22
CA LYS A 409 -28.60 -0.61 -13.09
C LYS A 409 -27.38 0.33 -13.08
N SER A 410 -26.17 -0.17 -13.28
CA SER A 410 -24.90 0.57 -13.28
C SER A 410 -24.61 1.33 -11.96
N LEU A 411 -25.15 0.85 -10.85
CA LEU A 411 -24.91 1.40 -9.51
C LEU A 411 -23.79 0.66 -8.79
N LEU A 412 -23.55 -0.60 -9.17
CA LEU A 412 -22.41 -1.41 -8.79
C LEU A 412 -21.69 -1.90 -10.05
N HIS A 413 -20.43 -2.28 -9.91
CA HIS A 413 -19.63 -2.87 -10.98
C HIS A 413 -19.02 -4.17 -10.50
N MET A 414 -19.06 -5.21 -11.35
CA MET A 414 -18.38 -6.47 -11.11
C MET A 414 -17.01 -6.41 -11.78
N GLU A 415 -15.94 -6.58 -11.01
CA GLU A 415 -14.59 -6.80 -11.54
C GLU A 415 -14.35 -8.29 -11.69
N SER A 416 -13.92 -8.69 -12.88
CA SER A 416 -13.55 -10.08 -13.17
C SER A 416 -12.13 -10.35 -12.68
N GLY A 417 -11.91 -11.46 -12.01
CA GLY A 417 -10.62 -11.90 -11.49
C GLY A 417 -10.73 -13.34 -10.99
N ASP A 418 -9.69 -13.83 -10.32
CA ASP A 418 -9.69 -15.12 -9.65
C ASP A 418 -10.83 -15.21 -8.62
N GLU A 419 -11.08 -14.11 -7.91
CA GLU A 419 -12.25 -13.89 -7.06
C GLU A 419 -13.00 -12.65 -7.58
N PRO A 420 -14.24 -12.80 -8.11
CA PRO A 420 -15.05 -11.67 -8.58
C PRO A 420 -15.35 -10.70 -7.43
N ARG A 421 -15.15 -9.39 -7.68
CA ARG A 421 -15.36 -8.34 -6.67
C ARG A 421 -16.40 -7.35 -7.14
N VAL A 422 -17.20 -6.90 -6.21
CA VAL A 422 -18.19 -5.85 -6.44
C VAL A 422 -17.63 -4.52 -5.96
N ARG A 423 -17.64 -3.52 -6.83
CA ARG A 423 -17.20 -2.15 -6.53
C ARG A 423 -18.29 -1.13 -6.78
N MET A 424 -18.23 -0.07 -6.02
CA MET A 424 -19.05 1.12 -6.21
C MET A 424 -18.15 2.29 -6.61
N LEU A 425 -18.57 3.06 -7.63
CA LEU A 425 -17.86 4.29 -7.99
C LEU A 425 -17.87 5.27 -6.81
N GLU A 426 -16.78 6.00 -6.60
CA GLU A 426 -16.60 6.90 -5.44
C GLU A 426 -17.77 7.89 -5.29
N THR A 427 -18.19 8.52 -6.38
CA THR A 427 -19.34 9.45 -6.34
C THR A 427 -20.65 8.79 -5.92
N LEU A 428 -20.86 7.51 -6.26
CA LEU A 428 -22.01 6.74 -5.81
C LEU A 428 -21.86 6.31 -4.35
N ARG A 429 -20.63 5.98 -3.94
CA ARG A 429 -20.29 5.61 -2.56
C ARG A 429 -20.51 6.78 -1.60
N ASP A 430 -20.08 8.00 -1.96
CA ASP A 430 -20.35 9.21 -1.19
C ASP A 430 -21.88 9.37 -0.95
N TYR A 431 -22.65 9.27 -2.04
CA TYR A 431 -24.13 9.38 -1.95
C TYR A 431 -24.74 8.24 -1.12
N ALA A 432 -24.29 7.00 -1.32
CA ALA A 432 -24.78 5.84 -0.58
C ALA A 432 -24.44 5.93 0.92
N SER A 433 -23.26 6.46 1.27
CA SER A 433 -22.86 6.72 2.67
C SER A 433 -23.77 7.76 3.34
N GLU A 434 -24.14 8.84 2.63
CA GLU A 434 -25.13 9.81 3.15
C GLU A 434 -26.51 9.15 3.40
N ARG A 435 -26.93 8.21 2.51
CA ARG A 435 -28.18 7.45 2.71
C ARG A 435 -28.09 6.49 3.89
N LEU A 436 -26.91 5.86 4.09
CA LEU A 436 -26.66 4.99 5.23
C LEU A 436 -26.74 5.77 6.56
N GLU A 437 -26.14 6.96 6.60
CA GLU A 437 -26.21 7.87 7.76
C GLU A 437 -27.65 8.31 8.03
N ALA A 438 -28.37 8.75 6.99
CA ALA A 438 -29.76 9.15 7.10
C ALA A 438 -30.69 8.01 7.56
N ALA A 439 -30.36 6.76 7.28
CA ALA A 439 -31.06 5.57 7.75
C ALA A 439 -30.71 5.18 9.20
N GLY A 440 -29.67 5.80 9.81
CA GLY A 440 -29.23 5.48 11.17
C GLY A 440 -28.50 4.14 11.28
N GLU A 441 -28.09 3.52 10.18
CA GLU A 441 -27.46 2.18 10.14
C GLU A 441 -25.93 2.23 10.25
N THR A 442 -25.31 3.43 10.17
CA THR A 442 -23.85 3.60 10.02
C THR A 442 -23.04 2.88 11.11
N THR A 443 -23.37 3.11 12.38
CA THR A 443 -22.60 2.54 13.50
C THR A 443 -22.65 1.02 13.48
N ARG A 444 -23.85 0.47 13.36
CA ARG A 444 -24.06 -0.98 13.35
C ARG A 444 -23.33 -1.67 12.19
N LEU A 445 -23.44 -1.08 11.01
CA LEU A 445 -22.84 -1.70 9.81
C LEU A 445 -21.33 -1.58 9.79
N ARG A 446 -20.76 -0.45 10.19
CA ARG A 446 -19.32 -0.29 10.30
C ARG A 446 -18.72 -1.13 11.42
N GLN A 447 -19.46 -1.39 12.49
CA GLN A 447 -19.05 -2.37 13.51
C GLN A 447 -19.03 -3.79 12.95
N ALA A 448 -20.09 -4.20 12.23
CA ALA A 448 -20.12 -5.50 11.57
C ALA A 448 -18.96 -5.67 10.58
N HIS A 449 -18.67 -4.63 9.77
CA HIS A 449 -17.53 -4.56 8.87
C HIS A 449 -16.20 -4.72 9.63
N ALA A 450 -16.00 -4.00 10.72
CA ALA A 450 -14.77 -4.09 11.50
C ALA A 450 -14.57 -5.47 12.15
N VAL A 451 -15.64 -6.07 12.66
CA VAL A 451 -15.61 -7.43 13.24
C VAL A 451 -15.29 -8.47 12.18
N TYR A 452 -15.88 -8.36 10.98
CA TYR A 452 -15.61 -9.25 9.86
C TYR A 452 -14.14 -9.20 9.43
N TYR A 453 -13.61 -8.00 9.20
CA TYR A 453 -12.22 -7.83 8.76
C TYR A 453 -11.21 -8.15 9.87
N LEU A 454 -11.59 -8.02 11.15
CA LEU A 454 -10.80 -8.56 12.26
C LEU A 454 -10.73 -10.09 12.19
N ALA A 455 -11.86 -10.77 12.00
CA ALA A 455 -11.88 -12.23 11.88
C ALA A 455 -11.04 -12.72 10.69
N LEU A 456 -11.11 -12.02 9.55
CA LEU A 456 -10.26 -12.30 8.38
C LEU A 456 -8.77 -12.16 8.71
N ALA A 457 -8.39 -11.08 9.42
CA ALA A 457 -7.00 -10.82 9.79
C ALA A 457 -6.49 -11.82 10.85
N GLU A 458 -7.33 -12.21 11.81
CA GLU A 458 -7.01 -13.25 12.80
C GLU A 458 -6.85 -14.63 12.16
N ALA A 459 -7.63 -14.96 11.13
CA ALA A 459 -7.44 -16.19 10.37
C ALA A 459 -6.15 -16.18 9.54
N ALA A 460 -5.74 -15.00 9.05
CA ALA A 460 -4.52 -14.85 8.25
C ALA A 460 -3.25 -14.93 9.11
N GLU A 461 -3.25 -14.44 10.35
CA GLU A 461 -2.06 -14.25 11.18
C GLU A 461 -1.20 -15.53 11.32
N PRO A 462 -1.72 -16.70 11.71
CA PRO A 462 -0.94 -17.92 11.80
C PRO A 462 -0.37 -18.36 10.44
N GLU A 463 -1.11 -18.15 9.36
CA GLU A 463 -0.74 -18.55 8.00
C GLU A 463 0.38 -17.69 7.40
N LEU A 464 0.62 -16.50 7.97
CA LEU A 464 1.76 -15.64 7.58
C LEU A 464 3.13 -16.23 7.99
N ARG A 465 3.17 -17.36 8.66
CA ARG A 465 4.38 -18.09 9.09
C ARG A 465 4.56 -19.43 8.38
N GLY A 466 3.72 -19.75 7.39
CA GLY A 466 3.67 -21.08 6.79
C GLY A 466 3.63 -21.07 5.26
N ALA A 467 3.29 -22.24 4.71
CA ALA A 467 3.23 -22.45 3.26
C ALA A 467 2.16 -21.59 2.55
N ALA A 468 1.09 -21.20 3.25
CA ALA A 468 0.02 -20.35 2.70
C ALA A 468 0.35 -18.85 2.72
N GLN A 469 1.55 -18.45 3.18
CA GLN A 469 1.99 -17.06 3.35
C GLN A 469 1.69 -16.18 2.12
N ALA A 470 2.09 -16.61 0.92
CA ALA A 470 1.92 -15.80 -0.30
C ALA A 470 0.44 -15.55 -0.64
N MET A 471 -0.42 -16.55 -0.46
CA MET A 471 -1.88 -16.44 -0.70
C MET A 471 -2.51 -15.44 0.28
N TRP A 472 -2.23 -15.57 1.58
CA TRP A 472 -2.78 -14.68 2.59
C TRP A 472 -2.26 -13.24 2.50
N LEU A 473 -0.98 -13.07 2.16
CA LEU A 473 -0.43 -11.75 1.88
C LEU A 473 -1.15 -11.07 0.71
N LYS A 474 -1.39 -11.80 -0.40
CA LYS A 474 -2.16 -11.29 -1.55
C LYS A 474 -3.58 -10.90 -1.14
N ARG A 475 -4.25 -11.73 -0.32
CA ARG A 475 -5.61 -11.47 0.16
C ARG A 475 -5.66 -10.24 1.07
N LEU A 476 -4.78 -10.14 2.07
CA LEU A 476 -4.71 -8.97 2.97
C LEU A 476 -4.38 -7.68 2.21
N GLU A 477 -3.51 -7.73 1.20
CA GLU A 477 -3.23 -6.57 0.35
C GLU A 477 -4.46 -6.15 -0.46
N THR A 478 -5.22 -7.09 -0.99
CA THR A 478 -6.47 -6.81 -1.70
C THR A 478 -7.51 -6.16 -0.76
N GLU A 479 -7.56 -6.58 0.50
CA GLU A 479 -8.47 -6.07 1.52
C GLU A 479 -7.91 -4.87 2.32
N HIS A 480 -6.72 -4.40 1.99
CA HIS A 480 -6.02 -3.36 2.78
C HIS A 480 -6.86 -2.09 2.95
N GLY A 481 -7.61 -1.68 1.91
CA GLY A 481 -8.55 -0.56 2.01
C GLY A 481 -9.64 -0.77 3.07
N ASN A 482 -10.21 -1.96 3.13
CA ASN A 482 -11.23 -2.35 4.11
C ASN A 482 -10.65 -2.46 5.53
N LEU A 483 -9.44 -3.03 5.67
CA LEU A 483 -8.73 -3.12 6.95
C LEU A 483 -8.39 -1.73 7.51
N ARG A 484 -7.93 -0.80 6.67
CA ARG A 484 -7.73 0.61 7.04
C ARG A 484 -9.03 1.26 7.51
N ALA A 485 -10.13 1.05 6.78
CA ALA A 485 -11.43 1.61 7.15
C ALA A 485 -11.93 1.05 8.49
N ALA A 486 -11.71 -0.24 8.76
CA ALA A 486 -12.03 -0.88 10.03
C ALA A 486 -11.23 -0.26 11.19
N LEU A 487 -9.90 -0.18 11.06
CA LEU A 487 -9.02 0.46 12.06
C LEU A 487 -9.39 1.92 12.31
N GLN A 488 -9.61 2.70 11.26
CA GLN A 488 -9.98 4.11 11.38
C GLN A 488 -11.31 4.28 12.11
N TRP A 489 -12.27 3.40 11.83
CA TRP A 489 -13.58 3.46 12.47
C TRP A 489 -13.49 3.10 13.96
N THR A 490 -12.81 2.00 14.33
CA THR A 490 -12.65 1.55 15.72
C THR A 490 -11.93 2.60 16.58
N LEU A 491 -10.87 3.21 16.05
CA LEU A 491 -10.13 4.29 16.72
C LEU A 491 -11.00 5.54 16.95
N ARG A 492 -11.80 5.97 15.95
CA ARG A 492 -12.67 7.14 16.08
C ARG A 492 -13.80 6.95 17.08
N HIS A 493 -14.28 5.72 17.26
CA HIS A 493 -15.37 5.39 18.17
C HIS A 493 -14.88 4.92 19.55
N GLY A 494 -13.56 4.91 19.77
CA GLY A 494 -12.95 4.56 21.04
C GLY A 494 -13.09 3.08 21.41
N ASP A 495 -13.30 2.18 20.43
CA ASP A 495 -13.32 0.74 20.67
C ASP A 495 -11.87 0.22 20.77
N ALA A 496 -11.30 0.41 21.95
CA ALA A 496 -9.89 0.06 22.23
C ALA A 496 -9.63 -1.44 22.06
N ALA A 497 -10.59 -2.30 22.40
CA ALA A 497 -10.41 -3.75 22.28
C ALA A 497 -10.34 -4.20 20.82
N LEU A 498 -11.24 -3.73 19.96
CA LEU A 498 -11.19 -4.04 18.53
C LEU A 498 -9.96 -3.41 17.86
N SER A 499 -9.63 -2.16 18.20
CA SER A 499 -8.46 -1.46 17.64
C SER A 499 -7.16 -2.19 17.98
N LEU A 500 -6.97 -2.60 19.25
CA LEU A 500 -5.80 -3.36 19.70
C LEU A 500 -5.68 -4.70 18.96
N ARG A 501 -6.78 -5.45 18.87
CA ARG A 501 -6.78 -6.75 18.17
C ARG A 501 -6.45 -6.59 16.68
N LEU A 502 -7.06 -5.62 15.99
CA LEU A 502 -6.75 -5.34 14.57
C LEU A 502 -5.28 -4.95 14.38
N GLY A 503 -4.76 -4.00 15.18
CA GLY A 503 -3.36 -3.60 15.11
C GLY A 503 -2.40 -4.76 15.40
N ALA A 504 -2.72 -5.56 16.43
CA ALA A 504 -1.93 -6.71 16.85
C ALA A 504 -1.79 -7.78 15.76
N VAL A 505 -2.86 -8.11 15.03
CA VAL A 505 -2.81 -9.18 14.01
C VAL A 505 -2.25 -8.68 12.67
N LEU A 506 -2.33 -7.37 12.40
CA LEU A 506 -1.89 -6.79 11.12
C LEU A 506 -0.41 -6.41 11.07
N TRP A 507 0.29 -6.27 12.22
CA TRP A 507 1.67 -5.79 12.21
C TRP A 507 2.61 -6.64 11.36
N ARG A 508 2.43 -7.97 11.37
CA ARG A 508 3.24 -8.90 10.58
C ARG A 508 3.01 -8.75 9.08
N PHE A 509 1.76 -8.53 8.67
CA PHE A 509 1.41 -8.19 7.30
C PHE A 509 2.12 -6.90 6.87
N TRP A 510 2.03 -5.83 7.64
CA TRP A 510 2.72 -4.57 7.36
C TRP A 510 4.24 -4.74 7.29
N TYR A 511 4.81 -5.52 8.19
CA TYR A 511 6.25 -5.83 8.18
C TYR A 511 6.69 -6.56 6.91
N ILE A 512 5.95 -7.59 6.49
CA ILE A 512 6.33 -8.43 5.34
C ILE A 512 6.14 -7.66 4.03
N HIS A 513 5.07 -6.88 3.89
CA HIS A 513 4.80 -6.05 2.70
C HIS A 513 5.60 -4.74 2.66
N GLY A 514 6.29 -4.36 3.74
CA GLY A 514 7.09 -3.14 3.80
C GLY A 514 6.28 -1.88 4.08
N HIS A 515 5.09 -2.02 4.69
CA HIS A 515 4.25 -0.90 5.14
C HIS A 515 4.70 -0.37 6.52
N VAL A 516 6.01 -0.20 6.72
CA VAL A 516 6.64 0.05 8.03
C VAL A 516 6.14 1.35 8.67
N SER A 517 6.13 2.45 7.93
CA SER A 517 5.66 3.76 8.44
C SER A 517 4.18 3.73 8.78
N GLU A 518 3.34 3.14 7.91
CA GLU A 518 1.92 3.00 8.15
C GLU A 518 1.62 2.13 9.36
N GLY A 519 2.27 0.96 9.44
CA GLY A 519 2.10 0.02 10.54
C GLY A 519 2.48 0.65 11.88
N ARG A 520 3.60 1.40 11.92
CA ARG A 520 4.02 2.13 13.10
C ARG A 520 2.98 3.18 13.53
N ASP A 521 2.50 3.98 12.59
CA ASP A 521 1.54 5.05 12.90
C ASP A 521 0.21 4.46 13.44
N TRP A 522 -0.28 3.36 12.84
CA TRP A 522 -1.44 2.66 13.35
C TRP A 522 -1.21 2.10 14.75
N LEU A 523 -0.08 1.42 14.98
CA LEU A 523 0.23 0.82 16.29
C LEU A 523 0.42 1.89 17.36
N THR A 524 1.09 3.01 17.05
CA THR A 524 1.22 4.14 17.98
C THR A 524 -0.16 4.64 18.42
N ARG A 525 -1.05 4.91 17.48
CA ARG A 525 -2.41 5.40 17.77
C ARG A 525 -3.25 4.39 18.54
N VAL A 526 -3.10 3.11 18.26
CA VAL A 526 -3.81 2.03 18.98
C VAL A 526 -3.30 1.89 20.40
N LEU A 527 -1.99 2.01 20.63
CA LEU A 527 -1.37 1.90 21.95
C LEU A 527 -1.60 3.14 22.84
N GLU A 528 -1.90 4.31 22.24
CA GLU A 528 -2.29 5.55 22.95
C GLU A 528 -3.73 5.51 23.50
N LEU A 529 -4.55 4.54 23.06
CA LEU A 529 -5.91 4.41 23.61
C LEU A 529 -5.85 4.09 25.12
N PRO A 530 -6.78 4.66 25.92
CA PRO A 530 -6.81 4.43 27.35
C PRO A 530 -6.95 2.94 27.67
N ASP A 531 -6.23 2.50 28.70
CA ASP A 531 -6.27 1.11 29.15
C ASP A 531 -7.71 0.67 29.45
N VAL A 532 -8.21 -0.21 28.62
CA VAL A 532 -9.36 -1.05 28.93
C VAL A 532 -8.82 -2.13 29.84
N ASP A 533 -9.61 -2.57 30.86
CA ASP A 533 -9.24 -3.65 31.78
C ASP A 533 -8.53 -4.80 31.03
N ALA A 534 -7.21 -4.67 30.91
CA ALA A 534 -6.39 -5.42 29.94
C ALA A 534 -6.04 -6.78 30.54
N ARG A 535 -7.01 -7.70 30.51
CA ARG A 535 -6.82 -9.10 30.89
C ARG A 535 -7.15 -10.02 29.72
N GLY A 536 -6.53 -11.17 29.66
CA GLY A 536 -6.82 -12.19 28.66
C GLY A 536 -6.49 -11.74 27.21
N ASN A 537 -7.44 -11.83 26.30
CA ASN A 537 -7.21 -11.56 24.89
C ASN A 537 -6.80 -10.10 24.58
N VAL A 538 -7.28 -9.13 25.37
CA VAL A 538 -6.92 -7.71 25.17
C VAL A 538 -5.48 -7.45 25.62
N ALA A 539 -5.06 -8.02 26.75
CA ALA A 539 -3.66 -7.94 27.22
C ALA A 539 -2.70 -8.57 26.20
N ARG A 540 -3.05 -9.75 25.68
CA ARG A 540 -2.24 -10.41 24.63
C ARG A 540 -2.15 -9.58 23.36
N ALA A 541 -3.27 -9.00 22.91
CA ALA A 541 -3.29 -8.12 21.76
C ALA A 541 -2.43 -6.87 21.99
N ARG A 542 -2.45 -6.26 23.20
CA ARG A 542 -1.56 -5.15 23.56
C ARG A 542 -0.09 -5.55 23.49
N ALA A 543 0.27 -6.72 24.06
CA ALA A 543 1.63 -7.21 24.01
C ALA A 543 2.12 -7.46 22.57
N GLN A 544 1.26 -7.99 21.71
CA GLN A 544 1.55 -8.22 20.30
C GLN A 544 1.64 -6.90 19.50
N ALA A 545 0.81 -5.91 19.81
CA ALA A 545 0.91 -4.57 19.22
C ALA A 545 2.21 -3.86 19.61
N LEU A 546 2.63 -4.00 20.89
CA LEU A 546 3.92 -3.51 21.39
C LEU A 546 5.11 -4.19 20.70
N GLU A 547 5.04 -5.50 20.46
CA GLU A 547 6.03 -6.24 19.67
C GLU A 547 6.19 -5.64 18.28
N GLY A 548 5.08 -5.49 17.55
CA GLY A 548 5.11 -4.89 16.22
C GLY A 548 5.64 -3.45 16.21
N ALA A 549 5.21 -2.63 17.18
CA ALA A 549 5.71 -1.27 17.35
C ALA A 549 7.22 -1.25 17.64
N GLY A 550 7.70 -2.18 18.48
CA GLY A 550 9.13 -2.34 18.78
C GLY A 550 9.95 -2.69 17.54
N VAL A 551 9.48 -3.66 16.75
CA VAL A 551 10.12 -4.04 15.47
C VAL A 551 10.19 -2.85 14.50
N PHE A 552 9.11 -2.07 14.33
CA PHE A 552 9.13 -0.90 13.46
C PHE A 552 10.03 0.23 13.98
N THR A 553 10.08 0.41 15.30
CA THR A 553 10.95 1.40 15.95
C THR A 553 12.43 1.02 15.78
N GLU A 554 12.77 -0.28 15.91
CA GLU A 554 14.11 -0.81 15.63
C GLU A 554 14.55 -0.57 14.17
N LEU A 555 13.68 -0.87 13.21
CA LEU A 555 13.95 -0.65 11.78
C LEU A 555 14.28 0.81 11.45
N GLN A 556 13.80 1.75 12.25
CA GLN A 556 14.10 3.18 12.13
C GLN A 556 15.33 3.62 12.90
N GLY A 557 15.99 2.69 13.61
CA GLY A 557 17.23 2.94 14.36
C GLY A 557 17.04 3.48 15.78
N ASP A 558 15.80 3.61 16.30
CA ASP A 558 15.55 3.95 17.71
C ASP A 558 15.57 2.68 18.56
N TYR A 559 16.76 2.19 18.83
CA TYR A 559 16.98 0.97 19.61
C TYR A 559 16.56 1.13 21.09
N ALA A 560 16.60 2.36 21.63
CA ALA A 560 16.19 2.59 23.02
C ALA A 560 14.67 2.50 23.17
N GLY A 561 13.93 3.12 22.24
CA GLY A 561 12.48 3.03 22.16
C GLY A 561 12.01 1.60 21.90
N ALA A 562 12.66 0.88 20.95
CA ALA A 562 12.36 -0.51 20.67
C ALA A 562 12.54 -1.41 21.89
N ARG A 563 13.64 -1.26 22.63
CA ARG A 563 13.88 -2.00 23.89
C ARG A 563 12.76 -1.78 24.88
N ALA A 564 12.35 -0.55 25.13
CA ALA A 564 11.29 -0.24 26.09
C ALA A 564 9.96 -0.91 25.71
N LEU A 565 9.60 -0.89 24.41
CA LEU A 565 8.38 -1.53 23.88
C LEU A 565 8.43 -3.06 24.04
N HIS A 566 9.55 -3.69 23.73
CA HIS A 566 9.72 -5.13 23.90
C HIS A 566 9.76 -5.55 25.38
N GLU A 567 10.33 -4.73 26.28
CA GLU A 567 10.31 -4.98 27.73
C GLU A 567 8.89 -4.88 28.29
N GLU A 568 8.09 -3.89 27.86
CA GLU A 568 6.67 -3.79 28.23
C GLU A 568 5.89 -5.00 27.72
N SER A 569 6.06 -5.40 26.45
CA SER A 569 5.47 -6.60 25.88
C SER A 569 5.82 -7.85 26.71
N LEU A 570 7.09 -8.04 27.04
CA LEU A 570 7.59 -9.15 27.84
C LEU A 570 6.93 -9.20 29.23
N ALA A 571 6.78 -8.05 29.88
CA ALA A 571 6.15 -7.96 31.20
C ALA A 571 4.67 -8.41 31.13
N ILE A 572 3.93 -7.95 30.16
CA ILE A 572 2.52 -8.36 29.95
C ILE A 572 2.45 -9.86 29.69
N ARG A 573 3.28 -10.40 28.79
CA ARG A 573 3.28 -11.83 28.43
C ARG A 573 3.60 -12.74 29.62
N ARG A 574 4.54 -12.31 30.47
CA ARG A 574 4.84 -13.02 31.72
C ARG A 574 3.65 -13.03 32.68
N SER A 575 2.94 -11.93 32.84
CA SER A 575 1.76 -11.85 33.72
C SER A 575 0.58 -12.69 33.19
N GLU A 576 0.45 -12.84 31.87
CA GLU A 576 -0.59 -13.65 31.21
C GLU A 576 -0.22 -15.14 31.07
N GLY A 577 1.02 -15.53 31.45
CA GLY A 577 1.50 -16.91 31.25
C GLY A 577 1.68 -17.32 29.77
N ASP A 578 1.87 -16.35 28.87
CA ASP A 578 2.09 -16.59 27.44
C ASP A 578 3.56 -16.98 27.19
N THR A 579 3.87 -18.26 27.35
CA THR A 579 5.25 -18.79 27.22
C THR A 579 5.79 -18.57 25.81
N TRP A 580 4.96 -18.74 24.76
CA TRP A 580 5.39 -18.49 23.40
C TRP A 580 5.75 -17.01 23.17
N GLY A 581 4.89 -16.13 23.62
CA GLY A 581 5.14 -14.69 23.53
C GLY A 581 6.36 -14.26 24.35
N VAL A 582 6.59 -14.83 25.53
CA VAL A 582 7.82 -14.59 26.30
C VAL A 582 9.07 -14.94 25.48
N ALA A 583 9.07 -16.10 24.82
CA ALA A 583 10.18 -16.51 23.95
C ALA A 583 10.38 -15.54 22.76
N ALA A 584 9.29 -15.08 22.13
CA ALA A 584 9.33 -14.10 21.05
C ALA A 584 9.92 -12.76 21.52
N SER A 585 9.40 -12.20 22.65
CA SER A 585 9.93 -10.94 23.21
C SER A 585 11.41 -11.05 23.61
N LEU A 586 11.85 -12.18 24.14
CA LEU A 586 13.27 -12.41 24.44
C LEU A 586 14.12 -12.44 23.15
N ASN A 587 13.62 -13.07 22.08
CA ASN A 587 14.28 -13.08 20.79
C ASN A 587 14.44 -11.65 20.25
N ASP A 588 13.39 -10.83 20.29
CA ASP A 588 13.41 -9.45 19.81
C ASP A 588 14.34 -8.56 20.65
N LEU A 589 14.33 -8.71 21.98
CA LEU A 589 15.31 -8.06 22.86
C LEU A 589 16.74 -8.46 22.52
N GLY A 590 16.95 -9.71 22.07
CA GLY A 590 18.22 -10.17 21.56
C GLY A 590 18.65 -9.42 20.29
N VAL A 591 17.73 -9.19 19.35
CA VAL A 591 17.98 -8.40 18.12
C VAL A 591 18.33 -6.95 18.45
N VAL A 592 17.59 -6.32 19.37
CA VAL A 592 17.87 -4.95 19.82
C VAL A 592 19.24 -4.86 20.54
N ALA A 593 19.55 -5.83 21.42
CA ALA A 593 20.84 -5.88 22.11
C ALA A 593 22.02 -6.05 21.14
N ASP A 594 21.84 -6.86 20.09
CA ASP A 594 22.82 -7.03 19.01
C ASP A 594 23.06 -5.72 18.26
N SER A 595 21.98 -5.01 17.91
CA SER A 595 22.05 -3.71 17.27
C SER A 595 22.78 -2.65 18.13
N GLN A 596 22.69 -2.77 19.46
CA GLN A 596 23.41 -1.94 20.43
C GLN A 596 24.84 -2.44 20.75
N GLY A 597 25.22 -3.63 20.27
CA GLY A 597 26.54 -4.25 20.51
C GLY A 597 26.71 -4.82 21.91
N ASP A 598 25.64 -5.14 22.62
CA ASP A 598 25.68 -5.80 23.94
C ASP A 598 25.68 -7.32 23.80
N PHE A 599 26.80 -7.86 23.31
CA PHE A 599 26.93 -9.30 23.00
C PHE A 599 26.72 -10.23 24.20
N ALA A 600 26.91 -9.75 25.43
CA ALA A 600 26.68 -10.57 26.63
C ALA A 600 25.17 -10.81 26.83
N GLN A 601 24.34 -9.79 26.62
CA GLN A 601 22.90 -9.92 26.70
C GLN A 601 22.32 -10.68 25.50
N VAL A 602 22.83 -10.45 24.29
CA VAL A 602 22.41 -11.17 23.08
C VAL A 602 22.43 -12.68 23.27
N ALA A 603 23.56 -13.24 23.69
CA ALA A 603 23.70 -14.68 23.91
C ALA A 603 22.71 -15.20 24.97
N THR A 604 22.46 -14.42 26.03
CA THR A 604 21.53 -14.78 27.07
C THR A 604 20.09 -14.80 26.56
N TYR A 605 19.66 -13.77 25.86
CA TYR A 605 18.31 -13.66 25.32
C TYR A 605 18.00 -14.76 24.31
N TYR A 606 18.87 -14.98 23.31
CA TYR A 606 18.65 -16.01 22.31
C TYR A 606 18.68 -17.44 22.89
N THR A 607 19.54 -17.70 23.90
CA THR A 607 19.58 -19.01 24.55
C THR A 607 18.29 -19.29 25.33
N GLN A 608 17.74 -18.29 26.05
CA GLN A 608 16.49 -18.42 26.76
C GLN A 608 15.32 -18.60 25.78
N ALA A 609 15.26 -17.79 24.71
CA ALA A 609 14.22 -17.92 23.68
C ALA A 609 14.25 -19.30 23.02
N LEU A 610 15.41 -19.79 22.61
CA LEU A 610 15.60 -21.11 22.02
C LEU A 610 15.15 -22.24 22.94
N ALA A 611 15.47 -22.14 24.25
CA ALA A 611 15.05 -23.14 25.22
C ALA A 611 13.53 -23.22 25.32
N LEU A 612 12.84 -22.08 25.42
CA LEU A 612 11.38 -22.00 25.50
C LEU A 612 10.71 -22.50 24.21
N PHE A 613 11.18 -22.10 23.03
CA PHE A 613 10.62 -22.59 21.78
C PHE A 613 10.78 -24.11 21.62
N ARG A 614 11.90 -24.67 22.05
CA ARG A 614 12.12 -26.13 22.05
C ARG A 614 11.20 -26.84 23.06
N GLU A 615 11.00 -26.29 24.25
CA GLU A 615 10.08 -26.82 25.24
C GLU A 615 8.63 -26.84 24.71
N LEU A 616 8.23 -25.82 23.95
CA LEU A 616 6.92 -25.73 23.32
C LEU A 616 6.79 -26.61 22.07
N GLY A 617 7.88 -27.17 21.54
CA GLY A 617 7.88 -27.89 20.26
C GLY A 617 7.64 -26.97 19.06
N ASP A 618 7.84 -25.67 19.19
CA ASP A 618 7.62 -24.69 18.09
C ASP A 618 8.81 -24.69 17.13
N ALA A 619 8.61 -25.30 15.98
CA ALA A 619 9.62 -25.40 14.93
C ALA A 619 9.97 -24.04 14.34
N TRP A 620 8.98 -23.15 14.13
CA TRP A 620 9.21 -21.84 13.56
C TRP A 620 10.04 -20.93 14.48
N GLY A 621 9.66 -20.81 15.75
CA GLY A 621 10.40 -20.03 16.75
C GLY A 621 11.80 -20.58 17.00
N THR A 622 11.95 -21.93 17.02
CA THR A 622 13.26 -22.60 17.12
C THR A 622 14.14 -22.20 15.95
N ALA A 623 13.61 -22.21 14.71
CA ALA A 623 14.34 -21.84 13.50
C ALA A 623 14.77 -20.38 13.53
N VAL A 624 13.90 -19.46 13.95
CA VAL A 624 14.22 -18.03 14.09
C VAL A 624 15.37 -17.82 15.09
N ALA A 625 15.27 -18.42 16.29
CA ALA A 625 16.29 -18.28 17.32
C ALA A 625 17.66 -18.85 16.84
N LEU A 626 17.66 -20.01 16.17
CA LEU A 626 18.88 -20.58 15.57
C LEU A 626 19.48 -19.68 14.49
N SER A 627 18.64 -19.08 13.63
CA SER A 627 19.10 -18.16 12.59
C SER A 627 19.77 -16.92 13.18
N ASN A 628 19.16 -16.32 14.22
CA ASN A 628 19.72 -15.16 14.92
C ASN A 628 21.03 -15.50 15.64
N MET A 629 21.12 -16.69 16.27
CA MET A 629 22.38 -17.17 16.84
C MET A 629 23.45 -17.44 15.78
N GLY A 630 23.05 -17.90 14.58
CA GLY A 630 23.94 -18.06 13.43
C GLY A 630 24.50 -16.72 12.95
N TYR A 631 23.63 -15.71 12.86
CA TYR A 631 24.03 -14.35 12.53
C TYR A 631 25.04 -13.80 13.54
N LEU A 632 24.75 -13.90 14.85
CA LEU A 632 25.68 -13.52 15.90
C LEU A 632 27.03 -14.24 15.79
N ALA A 633 27.03 -15.53 15.43
CA ALA A 633 28.27 -16.30 15.24
C ALA A 633 29.08 -15.79 14.02
N CYS A 634 28.40 -15.35 12.93
CA CYS A 634 29.06 -14.69 11.82
C CYS A 634 29.74 -13.38 12.25
N GLU A 635 29.04 -12.53 12.98
CA GLU A 635 29.58 -11.27 13.52
C GLU A 635 30.82 -11.50 14.42
N GLN A 636 30.85 -12.62 15.13
CA GLN A 636 31.99 -13.04 15.96
C GLN A 636 33.12 -13.72 15.17
N GLY A 637 32.98 -13.91 13.84
CA GLY A 637 33.95 -14.61 13.02
C GLY A 637 33.96 -16.13 13.19
N ALA A 638 32.98 -16.70 13.90
CA ALA A 638 32.84 -18.13 14.13
C ALA A 638 32.06 -18.82 13.00
N TYR A 639 32.50 -18.62 11.77
CA TYR A 639 31.76 -19.00 10.54
C TYR A 639 31.36 -20.47 10.48
N GLY A 640 32.17 -21.42 11.01
CA GLY A 640 31.82 -22.84 11.08
C GLY A 640 30.59 -23.10 11.97
N ARG A 641 30.51 -22.39 13.11
CA ARG A 641 29.36 -22.45 13.99
C ARG A 641 28.13 -21.78 13.36
N ALA A 642 28.34 -20.65 12.68
CA ALA A 642 27.28 -19.94 11.97
C ALA A 642 26.64 -20.82 10.89
N ALA A 643 27.43 -21.45 10.05
CA ALA A 643 26.94 -22.36 9.01
C ALA A 643 26.11 -23.50 9.62
N ALA A 644 26.60 -24.16 10.66
CA ALA A 644 25.89 -25.25 11.33
C ALA A 644 24.54 -24.81 11.95
N LEU A 645 24.46 -23.58 12.48
CA LEU A 645 23.23 -23.03 13.04
C LEU A 645 22.23 -22.67 11.93
N HIS A 646 22.69 -22.04 10.83
CA HIS A 646 21.83 -21.73 9.69
C HIS A 646 21.34 -22.99 8.97
N GLU A 647 22.16 -24.06 8.87
CA GLU A 647 21.72 -25.35 8.32
C GLU A 647 20.57 -25.96 9.15
N GLN A 648 20.70 -25.95 10.50
CA GLN A 648 19.64 -26.43 11.38
C GLN A 648 18.35 -25.57 11.21
N SER A 649 18.50 -24.26 11.19
CA SER A 649 17.40 -23.33 10.96
C SER A 649 16.70 -23.57 9.63
N LEU A 650 17.47 -23.76 8.55
CA LEU A 650 16.96 -23.99 7.20
C LEU A 650 16.12 -25.27 7.10
N VAL A 651 16.53 -26.34 7.78
CA VAL A 651 15.74 -27.59 7.83
C VAL A 651 14.35 -27.31 8.43
N LEU A 652 14.29 -26.64 9.56
CA LEU A 652 13.02 -26.32 10.24
C LEU A 652 12.15 -25.36 9.43
N PHE A 653 12.72 -24.32 8.80
CA PHE A 653 11.93 -23.43 7.94
C PHE A 653 11.38 -24.13 6.70
N ARG A 654 12.12 -25.12 6.14
CA ARG A 654 11.63 -25.96 5.04
C ARG A 654 10.48 -26.87 5.50
N GLU A 655 10.53 -27.41 6.71
CA GLU A 655 9.45 -28.21 7.29
C GLU A 655 8.16 -27.36 7.51
N VAL A 656 8.32 -26.12 7.98
CA VAL A 656 7.20 -25.18 8.19
C VAL A 656 6.68 -24.59 6.86
N GLY A 657 7.54 -24.51 5.83
CA GLY A 657 7.20 -23.95 4.52
C GLY A 657 7.29 -22.43 4.42
N ASP A 658 7.97 -21.73 5.36
CA ASP A 658 8.13 -20.29 5.34
C ASP A 658 9.16 -19.85 4.30
N GLN A 659 8.67 -19.54 3.07
CA GLN A 659 9.51 -19.21 1.92
C GLN A 659 10.40 -17.98 2.15
N ARG A 660 9.91 -17.00 2.88
CA ARG A 660 10.69 -15.78 3.19
C ARG A 660 11.88 -16.08 4.08
N HIS A 661 11.65 -16.82 5.17
CA HIS A 661 12.74 -17.16 6.09
C HIS A 661 13.69 -18.22 5.49
N ILE A 662 13.21 -19.09 4.58
CA ILE A 662 14.06 -19.97 3.80
C ILE A 662 15.03 -19.13 2.97
N ALA A 663 14.55 -18.16 2.19
CA ALA A 663 15.38 -17.30 1.37
C ALA A 663 16.39 -16.48 2.20
N PHE A 664 15.94 -15.91 3.33
CA PHE A 664 16.81 -15.17 4.24
C PHE A 664 17.92 -16.06 4.84
N THR A 665 17.56 -17.26 5.29
CA THR A 665 18.52 -18.20 5.90
C THR A 665 19.51 -18.75 4.87
N LEU A 666 19.08 -18.99 3.62
CA LEU A 666 19.97 -19.38 2.52
C LEU A 666 21.03 -18.32 2.23
N ASN A 667 20.63 -17.04 2.25
CA ASN A 667 21.56 -15.93 2.06
C ASN A 667 22.61 -15.86 3.19
N ASN A 668 22.15 -15.94 4.44
CA ASN A 668 23.05 -15.91 5.61
C ASN A 668 24.00 -17.13 5.66
N LEU A 669 23.50 -18.31 5.27
CA LEU A 669 24.33 -19.51 5.15
C LEU A 669 25.37 -19.33 4.03
N GLY A 670 24.96 -18.76 2.90
CA GLY A 670 25.87 -18.43 1.80
C GLY A 670 27.00 -17.49 2.24
N GLU A 671 26.67 -16.45 3.01
CA GLU A 671 27.65 -15.53 3.59
C GLU A 671 28.62 -16.26 4.53
N ALA A 672 28.11 -17.09 5.44
CA ALA A 672 28.94 -17.86 6.36
C ALA A 672 29.91 -18.79 5.64
N LEU A 673 29.45 -19.50 4.58
CA LEU A 673 30.28 -20.40 3.75
C LEU A 673 31.29 -19.63 2.91
N CYS A 674 30.93 -18.49 2.34
CA CYS A 674 31.87 -17.65 1.60
C CYS A 674 33.02 -17.18 2.50
N ASN A 675 32.72 -16.78 3.73
CA ASN A 675 33.72 -16.39 4.73
C ASN A 675 34.59 -17.58 5.21
N GLN A 676 34.13 -18.82 5.04
CA GLN A 676 34.97 -20.04 5.22
C GLN A 676 35.82 -20.38 4.02
N GLY A 677 35.63 -19.77 2.86
CA GLY A 677 36.31 -20.05 1.59
C GLY A 677 35.54 -21.00 0.66
N ASP A 678 34.35 -21.49 1.03
CA ASP A 678 33.52 -22.34 0.16
C ASP A 678 32.56 -21.48 -0.70
N CYS A 679 33.14 -20.66 -1.56
CA CYS A 679 32.40 -19.77 -2.45
C CYS A 679 31.52 -20.52 -3.47
N THR A 680 31.88 -21.76 -3.84
CA THR A 680 31.10 -22.56 -4.79
C THR A 680 29.74 -22.92 -4.22
N ARG A 681 29.70 -23.43 -2.99
CA ARG A 681 28.47 -23.78 -2.30
C ARG A 681 27.68 -22.53 -1.96
N ALA A 682 28.34 -21.43 -1.55
CA ALA A 682 27.71 -20.13 -1.29
C ALA A 682 26.95 -19.61 -2.50
N THR A 683 27.53 -19.66 -3.71
CA THR A 683 26.87 -19.20 -4.95
C THR A 683 25.57 -19.96 -5.20
N VAL A 684 25.57 -21.29 -5.08
CA VAL A 684 24.37 -22.12 -5.29
C VAL A 684 23.24 -21.73 -4.31
N LEU A 685 23.57 -21.48 -3.04
CA LEU A 685 22.58 -21.10 -2.01
C LEU A 685 22.03 -19.69 -2.24
N CYS A 686 22.87 -18.75 -2.67
CA CYS A 686 22.42 -17.41 -3.01
C CYS A 686 21.51 -17.41 -4.25
N GLU A 687 21.81 -18.23 -5.27
CA GLU A 687 20.94 -18.42 -6.43
C GLU A 687 19.58 -19.02 -6.03
N GLU A 688 19.56 -20.04 -5.15
CA GLU A 688 18.30 -20.58 -4.59
C GLU A 688 17.53 -19.51 -3.83
N SER A 689 18.20 -18.66 -3.04
CA SER A 689 17.58 -17.56 -2.30
C SER A 689 16.90 -16.55 -3.23
N LEU A 690 17.57 -16.17 -4.34
CA LEU A 690 17.02 -15.22 -5.33
C LEU A 690 15.74 -15.75 -5.98
N VAL A 691 15.74 -17.03 -6.40
CA VAL A 691 14.54 -17.64 -7.00
C VAL A 691 13.34 -17.67 -6.03
N ARG A 692 13.59 -17.88 -4.74
CA ARG A 692 12.52 -17.92 -3.71
C ARG A 692 12.09 -16.55 -3.23
N GLY A 693 12.96 -15.55 -3.33
CA GLY A 693 12.68 -14.15 -2.94
C GLY A 693 11.84 -13.37 -3.96
N GLU A 694 11.67 -13.87 -5.18
CA GLU A 694 10.83 -13.24 -6.19
C GLU A 694 9.33 -13.51 -5.89
N PRO A 695 8.52 -12.47 -5.69
CA PRO A 695 7.07 -12.65 -5.53
C PRO A 695 6.48 -13.09 -6.88
N GLY A 696 6.27 -14.39 -7.07
CA GLY A 696 5.61 -14.91 -8.28
C GLY A 696 6.02 -16.31 -8.74
N VAL A 697 7.07 -16.94 -8.19
CA VAL A 697 7.55 -18.25 -8.66
C VAL A 697 7.06 -19.43 -7.80
N ALA A 698 6.08 -19.23 -6.94
CA ALA A 698 5.48 -20.33 -6.18
C ALA A 698 4.19 -20.85 -6.83
N SER A 699 4.29 -21.38 -8.07
CA SER A 699 3.29 -22.35 -8.56
C SER A 699 3.70 -22.89 -9.93
N GLY A 700 4.28 -24.09 -9.97
CA GLY A 700 4.47 -24.82 -11.22
C GLY A 700 5.56 -25.86 -11.18
N SER A 701 5.47 -26.84 -10.27
CA SER A 701 5.94 -28.22 -10.50
C SER A 701 5.51 -29.06 -9.30
N GLY A 702 4.33 -29.68 -9.44
CA GLY A 702 3.90 -30.77 -8.59
C GLY A 702 4.39 -32.09 -9.09
#